data_426aa90b5e95eca3076def186c132e17
#
_entry.id   426aa90b5e95eca3076def186c132e17
#
_cell.length_a   1.000
_cell.length_b   1.000
_cell.length_c   1.000
_cell.angle_alpha   90.00
_cell.angle_beta   90.00
_cell.angle_gamma   90.00
#
_symmetry.space_group_name_H-M   'P 1'
#
loop_
_entity.id
_entity.type
_entity.pdbx_description
1 polymer ?
#
loop_
_entity_poly.entity_id
_entity_poly.type
_entity_poly.pdbx_seq_one_letter_code
_entity_poly.pdbx_strand_id
1 'polypeptide(L)'
;MIRFNLCAAGVALALSGAANAAPTAPSIDMYGSNNLQFSKIELAMETTSGYNDMVKYHELAKINVKFNQWSGTSGDTYNIYFDGVKVATGPITGSQTTASFEYGQGGLYQMEIEACDATGCAKSAPAEITIADTDGSHLPPLTMNVDPNNKTYNTDPSVVMGTYFVEWGIYGRNYTVDNMPVDNLTHILYGFIPICGPNESVKSVGGNSFNALQTACRGVNDYEVVIHDPWAAYQKSFAQAGHEYSTPIKGNYAMLMALKQRNPDLKIIPSIGGWTLSDPFYDFVDKKNRDTFVASVKKFLKTWKFYDGVDIDWEFPGGGGAAADKGDPVNDGPAYIALMRELRAMLDDLEAETGRTYELTSAIGVGYDKIEDVDYADAVQYMDYIFAMTYDFYGGWNNVPGHQTALYCGSFMRPGQCDGSGVDENGEPYKGPAYTADNGIQLLLAQGVPANKLVLGTAMYGRGWEGVTPDTLTDPNDPMTGTATGKLKGSTTQGVWEDGVIDYKGIKSFMLGANNAGINGFEYGYDELAEAPWVWNRSTGELITFDDHRSVLAKGNYAKSLGLAGLFSWEIDADNGDILNAMHEGMAGGVVVPPNRKPTAAAGADQAVTGPASVVLDGSNSTDSDGTIASYAWEQVSGTAVALSGANTATASFDVAEVTAEEQLTFKLTVTDDKGATASDLVVVTVKPTGTVDNTAPVAKVSAPATAKAGDVVVIDASASSDVDNDTLTFDWTLPQGLNATVNGAKVTFTAAEYPQDTSLSFTVSVSDGQAASSASATVVVSKHSTGGGTCTNAWDATAIYTGGDQVTHAGKTWEAKWWTQGQDPSKSGEWGVWKEVGPANCN
;
A
#
# COMPACT_ATOMS: atom_id res chain seq x y z
N MET A 1 19.91 -109.60 1.35
CA MET A 1 20.98 -110.25 2.14
C MET A 1 21.32 -109.23 3.25
N ILE A 2 20.73 -109.28 4.35
CA ILE A 2 21.12 -109.84 5.66
C ILE A 2 22.60 -109.54 6.01
N ARG A 3 22.77 -108.62 6.94
CA ARG A 3 23.48 -108.93 8.23
C ARG A 3 23.26 -107.82 9.26
N PHE A 4 22.68 -108.32 10.41
CA PHE A 4 22.64 -107.64 11.72
C PHE A 4 24.06 -107.56 12.29
N ASN A 5 24.35 -106.47 13.05
CA ASN A 5 25.22 -106.57 14.24
C ASN A 5 24.73 -105.62 15.32
N LEU A 6 24.35 -106.16 16.43
CA LEU A 6 24.14 -105.50 17.70
C LEU A 6 25.51 -105.08 18.30
N CYS A 7 25.59 -103.88 18.86
CA CYS A 7 26.48 -103.57 19.97
C CYS A 7 25.93 -102.49 20.89
N ALA A 8 25.72 -102.98 22.10
CA ALA A 8 25.75 -102.40 23.41
C ALA A 8 25.33 -100.91 23.66
N ALA A 9 24.34 -100.67 24.45
CA ALA A 9 23.93 -99.49 25.12
C ALA A 9 24.96 -98.90 26.10
N GLY A 10 25.31 -97.73 25.95
CA GLY A 10 25.89 -96.81 26.96
C GLY A 10 24.96 -95.69 27.26
N VAL A 11 24.33 -95.68 28.42
CA VAL A 11 23.53 -94.61 28.88
C VAL A 11 24.45 -93.45 29.34
N ALA A 12 24.55 -92.41 28.54
CA ALA A 12 25.08 -91.08 28.96
C ALA A 12 23.94 -90.29 29.40
N LEU A 13 23.84 -89.96 30.66
CA LEU A 13 22.98 -88.87 31.15
C LEU A 13 23.50 -87.54 30.61
N ALA A 14 22.88 -87.06 29.57
CA ALA A 14 23.01 -85.63 29.21
C ALA A 14 22.14 -84.83 30.14
N LEU A 15 22.78 -84.08 31.03
CA LEU A 15 22.17 -82.91 31.67
C LEU A 15 21.85 -81.96 30.59
N SER A 16 20.62 -81.94 30.08
CA SER A 16 20.08 -80.81 29.30
C SER A 16 20.01 -79.65 30.21
N GLY A 17 21.03 -78.86 30.29
CA GLY A 17 20.87 -77.39 30.66
C GLY A 17 19.77 -76.86 29.81
N ALA A 18 18.67 -76.47 30.37
CA ALA A 18 17.66 -75.67 29.70
C ALA A 18 18.43 -74.42 29.20
N ALA A 19 18.70 -74.32 27.90
CA ALA A 19 19.10 -73.07 27.32
C ALA A 19 17.94 -72.11 27.58
N ASN A 20 18.18 -71.13 28.42
CA ASN A 20 17.20 -70.07 28.63
C ASN A 20 16.94 -69.49 27.25
N ALA A 21 15.68 -69.50 26.81
CA ALA A 21 15.28 -68.92 25.53
C ALA A 21 15.39 -67.38 25.62
N ALA A 22 15.83 -66.75 24.55
CA ALA A 22 15.82 -65.31 24.47
C ALA A 22 14.44 -64.72 24.82
N PRO A 23 14.35 -63.48 25.33
CA PRO A 23 13.08 -62.87 25.72
C PRO A 23 12.07 -62.91 24.55
N THR A 24 10.80 -63.02 24.92
CA THR A 24 9.74 -62.90 23.91
C THR A 24 9.71 -61.49 23.32
N ALA A 25 9.52 -61.38 22.01
CA ALA A 25 9.40 -60.08 21.32
C ALA A 25 8.28 -59.21 21.94
N PRO A 26 8.54 -57.96 22.28
CA PRO A 26 7.49 -57.05 22.81
C PRO A 26 6.40 -56.81 21.78
N SER A 27 5.18 -56.58 22.26
CA SER A 27 4.07 -56.10 21.45
C SER A 27 3.79 -54.65 21.80
N ILE A 28 3.90 -53.74 20.82
CA ILE A 28 3.61 -52.31 21.00
C ILE A 28 2.12 -52.16 21.22
N ASP A 29 1.72 -51.41 22.27
CA ASP A 29 0.32 -51.11 22.53
C ASP A 29 -0.18 -50.01 21.62
N MET A 30 -1.01 -50.38 20.66
CA MET A 30 -1.61 -49.48 19.67
C MET A 30 -2.98 -48.95 20.10
N TYR A 31 -3.45 -49.29 21.30
CA TYR A 31 -4.81 -48.99 21.79
C TYR A 31 -4.81 -47.96 22.91
N GLY A 32 -5.96 -47.35 23.12
CA GLY A 32 -6.19 -46.37 24.19
C GLY A 32 -5.60 -44.98 23.88
N SER A 33 -5.01 -44.35 24.90
CA SER A 33 -4.41 -43.01 24.75
C SER A 33 -3.05 -42.98 24.02
N ASN A 34 -2.58 -44.18 23.59
CA ASN A 34 -1.27 -44.33 22.97
C ASN A 34 -1.41 -44.54 21.47
N ASN A 35 -1.77 -43.44 20.77
CA ASN A 35 -1.90 -43.42 19.30
C ASN A 35 -0.57 -43.25 18.53
N LEU A 36 0.56 -43.30 19.25
CA LEU A 36 1.92 -43.07 18.72
C LEU A 36 2.11 -41.73 17.98
N GLN A 37 1.31 -40.73 18.36
CA GLN A 37 1.43 -39.39 17.87
C GLN A 37 1.88 -38.45 18.99
N PHE A 38 3.05 -37.86 18.83
CA PHE A 38 3.66 -36.94 19.79
C PHE A 38 3.96 -35.62 19.09
N SER A 39 4.24 -34.56 19.84
CA SER A 39 4.46 -33.24 19.28
C SER A 39 5.47 -32.46 20.12
N LYS A 40 6.26 -31.62 19.44
CA LYS A 40 7.09 -30.60 20.05
C LYS A 40 6.33 -29.31 20.30
N ILE A 41 5.10 -29.18 19.79
CA ILE A 41 4.25 -28.01 20.02
C ILE A 41 2.93 -28.45 20.67
N GLU A 42 2.53 -27.72 21.70
CA GLU A 42 1.22 -27.80 22.31
C GLU A 42 0.33 -26.68 21.78
N LEU A 43 -0.79 -27.05 21.15
CA LEU A 43 -1.77 -26.13 20.59
C LEU A 43 -3.09 -26.27 21.34
N ALA A 44 -3.47 -25.23 22.09
CA ALA A 44 -4.76 -25.23 22.76
C ALA A 44 -5.89 -25.02 21.76
N MET A 45 -7.01 -25.75 21.95
CA MET A 45 -8.20 -25.63 21.11
C MET A 45 -9.17 -24.55 21.62
N GLU A 46 -8.87 -23.93 22.77
CA GLU A 46 -9.70 -22.88 23.36
C GLU A 46 -9.42 -21.54 22.67
N THR A 47 -10.46 -20.89 22.15
CA THR A 47 -10.37 -19.59 21.46
C THR A 47 -10.49 -18.38 22.40
N THR A 48 -10.48 -18.60 23.72
CA THR A 48 -10.65 -17.55 24.74
C THR A 48 -9.35 -17.11 25.41
N SER A 49 -8.27 -17.85 25.16
CA SER A 49 -6.93 -17.57 25.71
C SER A 49 -6.08 -16.78 24.73
N GLY A 50 -5.10 -16.02 25.22
CA GLY A 50 -4.16 -15.30 24.38
C GLY A 50 -3.13 -16.23 23.72
N TYR A 51 -2.44 -15.71 22.71
CA TYR A 51 -1.51 -16.48 21.87
C TYR A 51 -0.44 -17.23 22.68
N ASN A 52 0.19 -16.59 23.66
CA ASN A 52 1.23 -17.23 24.48
C ASN A 52 0.73 -18.39 25.36
N ASP A 53 -0.58 -18.43 25.67
CA ASP A 53 -1.18 -19.56 26.39
C ASP A 53 -1.61 -20.70 25.45
N MET A 54 -1.98 -20.32 24.20
CA MET A 54 -2.48 -21.26 23.20
C MET A 54 -1.37 -21.99 22.45
N VAL A 55 -0.19 -21.38 22.32
CA VAL A 55 0.94 -21.92 21.55
C VAL A 55 2.16 -22.04 22.45
N LYS A 56 2.57 -23.29 22.71
CA LYS A 56 3.77 -23.63 23.52
C LYS A 56 4.67 -24.55 22.74
N TYR A 57 5.83 -24.04 22.35
CA TYR A 57 6.85 -24.82 21.64
C TYR A 57 7.88 -25.38 22.65
N HIS A 58 8.29 -26.63 22.45
CA HIS A 58 9.29 -27.35 23.23
C HIS A 58 10.42 -27.85 22.33
N GLU A 59 11.65 -27.70 22.78
CA GLU A 59 12.81 -28.21 22.02
C GLU A 59 12.80 -29.75 21.91
N LEU A 60 12.21 -30.42 22.89
CA LEU A 60 12.11 -31.88 22.97
C LEU A 60 10.65 -32.31 23.10
N ALA A 61 10.22 -33.27 22.27
CA ALA A 61 8.95 -33.96 22.44
C ALA A 61 9.02 -34.95 23.59
N LYS A 62 8.00 -34.97 24.44
CA LYS A 62 7.85 -35.96 25.51
C LYS A 62 7.15 -37.20 24.98
N ILE A 63 7.86 -38.30 24.89
CA ILE A 63 7.39 -39.56 24.33
C ILE A 63 7.09 -40.53 25.44
N ASN A 64 5.88 -41.13 25.42
CA ASN A 64 5.43 -42.15 26.36
C ASN A 64 4.87 -43.33 25.57
N VAL A 65 5.66 -44.36 25.37
CA VAL A 65 5.29 -45.53 24.58
C VAL A 65 5.02 -46.72 25.51
N LYS A 66 3.88 -47.37 25.34
CA LYS A 66 3.52 -48.59 26.07
C LYS A 66 3.75 -49.81 25.23
N PHE A 67 4.29 -50.85 25.83
CA PHE A 67 4.46 -52.15 25.20
C PHE A 67 4.21 -53.26 26.20
N ASN A 68 3.92 -54.45 25.70
CA ASN A 68 3.50 -55.60 26.47
C ASN A 68 4.35 -56.84 26.15
N GLN A 69 4.61 -57.65 27.16
CA GLN A 69 5.14 -59.00 27.06
C GLN A 69 4.22 -59.94 27.86
N TRP A 70 3.06 -60.31 27.26
CA TRP A 70 2.03 -61.06 27.96
C TRP A 70 2.29 -62.56 28.12
N SER A 71 3.21 -63.11 27.32
CA SER A 71 3.52 -64.56 27.32
C SER A 71 5.01 -64.77 27.06
N GLY A 72 5.55 -65.85 27.50
CA GLY A 72 6.93 -66.23 27.34
C GLY A 72 7.87 -65.64 28.38
N THR A 73 9.16 -65.55 28.08
CA THR A 73 10.18 -64.96 28.94
C THR A 73 10.20 -63.43 28.81
N SER A 74 10.11 -62.73 29.93
CA SER A 74 10.23 -61.29 30.00
C SER A 74 11.70 -60.87 29.86
N GLY A 75 12.00 -59.78 29.16
CA GLY A 75 13.32 -59.18 29.19
C GLY A 75 13.57 -58.38 30.47
N ASP A 76 14.81 -58.06 30.79
CA ASP A 76 15.22 -57.19 31.94
C ASP A 76 15.27 -55.71 31.51
N THR A 77 15.67 -55.49 30.25
CA THR A 77 15.83 -54.10 29.68
C THR A 77 15.19 -54.01 28.31
N TYR A 78 14.78 -52.80 27.97
CA TYR A 78 14.34 -52.46 26.62
C TYR A 78 15.30 -51.48 25.94
N ASN A 79 15.37 -51.56 24.63
CA ASN A 79 15.93 -50.55 23.72
C ASN A 79 14.82 -50.12 22.74
N ILE A 80 14.72 -48.82 22.46
CA ILE A 80 13.82 -48.27 21.42
C ILE A 80 14.66 -47.78 20.28
N TYR A 81 14.24 -48.12 19.07
CA TYR A 81 14.89 -47.75 17.84
C TYR A 81 13.91 -46.99 16.96
N PHE A 82 14.37 -45.88 16.37
CA PHE A 82 13.68 -45.16 15.27
C PHE A 82 14.51 -45.38 14.00
N ASP A 83 13.91 -45.97 12.95
CA ASP A 83 14.58 -46.32 11.70
C ASP A 83 15.93 -47.06 11.93
N GLY A 84 15.95 -47.93 12.91
CA GLY A 84 17.13 -48.72 13.27
C GLY A 84 18.17 -48.00 14.16
N VAL A 85 18.00 -46.70 14.45
CA VAL A 85 18.85 -45.90 15.34
C VAL A 85 18.30 -46.01 16.79
N LYS A 86 19.15 -46.40 17.73
CA LYS A 86 18.74 -46.51 19.15
C LYS A 86 18.56 -45.13 19.77
N VAL A 87 17.34 -44.82 20.24
CA VAL A 87 16.95 -43.50 20.79
C VAL A 87 16.72 -43.56 22.31
N ALA A 88 16.35 -44.70 22.86
CA ALA A 88 16.10 -44.82 24.29
C ALA A 88 16.44 -46.25 24.80
N THR A 89 16.67 -46.37 26.10
CA THR A 89 16.85 -47.65 26.83
C THR A 89 16.34 -47.50 28.26
N GLY A 90 15.89 -48.61 28.85
CA GLY A 90 15.43 -48.59 30.23
C GLY A 90 15.07 -49.99 30.74
N PRO A 91 14.69 -50.12 32.04
CA PRO A 91 14.29 -51.39 32.64
C PRO A 91 12.87 -51.80 32.22
N ILE A 92 12.65 -53.07 32.04
CA ILE A 92 11.32 -53.67 31.89
C ILE A 92 10.74 -53.89 33.31
N THR A 93 9.59 -53.31 33.63
CA THR A 93 9.03 -53.26 34.97
C THR A 93 7.85 -54.22 35.16
N GLY A 94 7.58 -55.08 34.23
CA GLY A 94 6.50 -56.08 34.28
C GLY A 94 5.98 -56.49 32.90
N SER A 95 4.85 -57.16 32.85
CA SER A 95 4.25 -57.57 31.57
C SER A 95 3.73 -56.42 30.73
N GLN A 96 3.52 -55.25 31.30
CA GLN A 96 3.26 -53.98 30.61
C GLN A 96 4.27 -52.95 31.11
N THR A 97 5.01 -52.35 30.20
CA THR A 97 5.99 -51.32 30.49
C THR A 97 5.65 -50.02 29.70
N THR A 98 5.82 -48.88 30.37
CA THR A 98 5.79 -47.57 29.70
C THR A 98 7.20 -47.04 29.61
N ALA A 99 7.71 -46.89 28.42
CA ALA A 99 8.97 -46.19 28.15
C ALA A 99 8.71 -44.69 28.02
N SER A 100 9.34 -43.88 28.90
CA SER A 100 9.23 -42.43 28.88
C SER A 100 10.61 -41.85 28.58
N PHE A 101 10.70 -41.02 27.55
CA PHE A 101 11.93 -40.35 27.13
C PHE A 101 11.62 -39.05 26.34
N GLU A 102 12.64 -38.27 26.10
CA GLU A 102 12.53 -37.04 25.31
C GLU A 102 13.29 -37.19 23.98
N TYR A 103 12.74 -36.58 22.91
CA TYR A 103 13.36 -36.67 21.59
C TYR A 103 13.27 -35.33 20.85
N GLY A 104 14.38 -34.90 20.19
CA GLY A 104 14.54 -33.56 19.66
C GLY A 104 14.19 -33.37 18.17
N GLN A 105 14.12 -34.48 17.40
CA GLN A 105 13.88 -34.38 15.96
C GLN A 105 12.42 -34.69 15.61
N GLY A 106 11.76 -33.81 14.84
CA GLY A 106 10.49 -34.08 14.21
C GLY A 106 10.62 -35.14 13.12
N GLY A 107 9.53 -35.86 12.81
CA GLY A 107 9.54 -36.86 11.74
C GLY A 107 8.49 -37.93 11.91
N LEU A 108 8.44 -38.77 10.87
CA LEU A 108 7.70 -40.01 10.81
C LEU A 108 8.70 -41.16 10.82
N TYR A 109 8.64 -42.05 11.82
CA TYR A 109 9.64 -43.10 12.03
C TYR A 109 9.01 -44.48 12.12
N GLN A 110 9.76 -45.50 11.72
CA GLN A 110 9.45 -46.89 12.01
C GLN A 110 10.10 -47.25 13.37
N MET A 111 9.27 -47.35 14.43
CA MET A 111 9.71 -47.65 15.78
C MET A 111 9.74 -49.14 15.99
N GLU A 112 10.85 -49.66 16.51
CA GLU A 112 10.97 -51.02 17.04
C GLU A 112 11.35 -50.97 18.53
N ILE A 113 10.81 -51.89 19.31
CA ILE A 113 11.17 -52.08 20.70
C ILE A 113 11.84 -53.46 20.84
N GLU A 114 13.03 -53.44 21.39
CA GLU A 114 13.83 -54.65 21.63
C GLU A 114 13.83 -54.93 23.16
N ALA A 115 13.46 -56.12 23.55
CA ALA A 115 13.60 -56.60 24.91
C ALA A 115 14.81 -57.50 25.02
N CYS A 116 15.66 -57.28 26.03
CA CYS A 116 16.90 -57.98 26.26
C CYS A 116 17.01 -58.56 27.66
N ASP A 117 17.66 -59.72 27.79
CA ASP A 117 18.12 -60.31 29.07
C ASP A 117 19.55 -60.86 28.88
N ALA A 118 20.02 -61.62 29.84
CA ALA A 118 21.35 -62.28 29.81
C ALA A 118 21.50 -63.36 28.70
N THR A 119 20.42 -63.76 28.07
CA THR A 119 20.39 -64.88 27.08
C THR A 119 20.30 -64.31 25.63
N GLY A 120 19.86 -63.08 25.48
CA GLY A 120 19.75 -62.44 24.16
C GLY A 120 18.69 -61.35 24.14
N CYS A 121 18.35 -60.91 22.93
CA CYS A 121 17.36 -59.86 22.65
C CYS A 121 16.32 -60.31 21.60
N ALA A 122 15.10 -59.77 21.69
CA ALA A 122 14.05 -59.96 20.69
C ALA A 122 13.34 -58.63 20.41
N LYS A 123 13.13 -58.31 19.12
CA LYS A 123 12.50 -57.06 18.64
C LYS A 123 11.03 -57.26 18.33
N SER A 124 10.24 -56.23 18.60
CA SER A 124 8.85 -56.12 18.14
C SER A 124 8.75 -56.07 16.61
N ALA A 125 7.54 -56.27 16.08
CA ALA A 125 7.22 -55.75 14.77
C ALA A 125 7.36 -54.20 14.77
N PRO A 126 7.76 -53.60 13.64
CA PRO A 126 7.82 -52.13 13.53
C PRO A 126 6.42 -51.52 13.64
N ALA A 127 6.35 -50.34 14.22
CA ALA A 127 5.14 -49.51 14.29
C ALA A 127 5.51 -48.08 13.90
N GLU A 128 4.63 -47.44 13.15
CA GLU A 128 4.80 -46.04 12.79
C GLU A 128 4.57 -45.12 13.99
N ILE A 129 5.51 -44.23 14.24
CA ILE A 129 5.43 -43.19 15.27
C ILE A 129 5.61 -41.83 14.65
N THR A 130 4.73 -40.88 14.98
CA THR A 130 4.79 -39.50 14.54
C THR A 130 5.33 -38.62 15.66
N ILE A 131 6.30 -37.76 15.34
CA ILE A 131 6.78 -36.68 16.20
C ILE A 131 6.59 -35.38 15.44
N ALA A 132 5.48 -34.70 15.70
CA ALA A 132 5.16 -33.45 14.99
C ALA A 132 6.12 -32.33 15.40
N ASP A 133 6.68 -31.65 14.42
CA ASP A 133 7.44 -30.38 14.56
C ASP A 133 6.94 -29.39 13.53
N THR A 134 7.20 -28.11 13.76
CA THR A 134 6.73 -27.00 12.94
C THR A 134 7.57 -26.77 11.70
N ASP A 135 8.56 -27.59 11.43
CA ASP A 135 9.28 -27.68 10.16
C ASP A 135 8.56 -28.56 9.12
N GLY A 136 7.51 -29.30 9.56
CA GLY A 136 6.75 -30.19 8.70
C GLY A 136 7.40 -31.55 8.42
N SER A 137 8.55 -31.87 9.02
CA SER A 137 9.31 -33.12 8.78
C SER A 137 8.51 -34.40 9.03
N HIS A 138 7.41 -34.33 9.78
CA HIS A 138 6.47 -35.41 10.06
C HIS A 138 5.36 -35.57 9.02
N LEU A 139 5.27 -34.69 8.04
CA LEU A 139 4.17 -34.66 7.07
C LEU A 139 4.62 -35.24 5.71
N PRO A 140 3.74 -35.92 4.97
CA PRO A 140 3.97 -36.23 3.58
C PRO A 140 3.89 -34.95 2.73
N PRO A 141 4.48 -34.95 1.53
CA PRO A 141 4.31 -33.87 0.57
C PRO A 141 2.82 -33.60 0.26
N LEU A 142 2.43 -32.32 0.21
CA LEU A 142 1.04 -31.93 -0.05
C LEU A 142 0.61 -32.36 -1.45
N THR A 143 -0.58 -32.95 -1.56
CA THR A 143 -1.23 -33.21 -2.84
C THR A 143 -1.97 -31.95 -3.30
N MET A 144 -1.67 -31.46 -4.49
CA MET A 144 -2.25 -30.23 -5.04
C MET A 144 -3.56 -30.50 -5.77
N ASN A 145 -4.46 -29.53 -5.74
CA ASN A 145 -5.75 -29.50 -6.43
C ASN A 145 -5.90 -28.16 -7.18
N VAL A 146 -4.98 -27.92 -8.11
CA VAL A 146 -4.84 -26.66 -8.82
C VAL A 146 -5.85 -26.59 -9.98
N ASP A 147 -6.42 -25.39 -10.20
CA ASP A 147 -7.28 -25.14 -11.36
C ASP A 147 -6.52 -25.43 -12.66
N PRO A 148 -7.11 -26.20 -13.60
CA PRO A 148 -6.45 -26.61 -14.84
C PRO A 148 -6.12 -25.44 -15.79
N ASN A 149 -6.65 -24.25 -15.58
CA ASN A 149 -6.27 -23.06 -16.35
C ASN A 149 -4.83 -22.60 -16.03
N ASN A 150 -4.27 -22.99 -14.89
CA ASN A 150 -2.87 -22.75 -14.56
C ASN A 150 -1.97 -23.65 -15.43
N LYS A 151 -1.16 -23.02 -16.26
CA LYS A 151 -0.15 -23.71 -17.07
C LYS A 151 1.05 -24.08 -16.19
N THR A 152 1.87 -25.03 -16.64
CA THR A 152 3.11 -25.38 -15.96
C THR A 152 4.28 -24.64 -16.60
N TYR A 153 5.08 -23.97 -15.80
CA TYR A 153 6.27 -23.25 -16.25
C TYR A 153 7.53 -23.81 -15.58
N ASN A 154 8.66 -23.65 -16.27
CA ASN A 154 9.97 -23.85 -15.65
C ASN A 154 10.30 -22.56 -14.88
N THR A 155 10.17 -22.61 -13.56
CA THR A 155 10.54 -21.46 -12.73
C THR A 155 12.05 -21.27 -12.70
N ASP A 156 12.50 -20.05 -12.98
CA ASP A 156 13.89 -19.66 -12.76
C ASP A 156 14.02 -19.20 -11.28
N PRO A 157 14.81 -19.90 -10.47
CA PRO A 157 14.94 -19.54 -9.05
C PRO A 157 15.61 -18.17 -8.80
N SER A 158 16.22 -17.58 -9.84
CA SER A 158 16.79 -16.23 -9.76
C SER A 158 15.74 -15.12 -10.02
N VAL A 159 14.52 -15.49 -10.41
CA VAL A 159 13.40 -14.58 -10.66
C VAL A 159 12.35 -14.77 -9.59
N VAL A 160 12.00 -13.69 -8.89
CA VAL A 160 10.91 -13.72 -7.93
C VAL A 160 9.58 -13.82 -8.65
N MET A 161 8.85 -14.89 -8.36
CA MET A 161 7.46 -15.08 -8.76
C MET A 161 6.65 -15.27 -7.50
N GLY A 162 6.17 -14.14 -6.95
CA GLY A 162 5.56 -14.07 -5.64
C GLY A 162 4.05 -13.89 -5.68
N THR A 163 3.38 -14.29 -4.61
CA THR A 163 1.96 -13.98 -4.41
C THR A 163 1.61 -13.89 -2.93
N TYR A 164 0.60 -13.09 -2.62
CA TYR A 164 -0.04 -13.15 -1.31
C TYR A 164 -1.03 -14.30 -1.24
N PHE A 165 -0.97 -15.05 -0.15
CA PHE A 165 -2.01 -15.99 0.29
C PHE A 165 -2.61 -15.47 1.59
N VAL A 166 -3.90 -15.19 1.58
CA VAL A 166 -4.58 -14.59 2.72
C VAL A 166 -5.22 -15.64 3.62
N GLU A 167 -5.04 -15.49 4.94
CA GLU A 167 -5.50 -16.46 5.96
C GLU A 167 -7.01 -16.71 5.85
N TRP A 168 -7.80 -15.70 5.51
CA TRP A 168 -9.25 -15.76 5.42
C TRP A 168 -9.80 -16.32 4.10
N GLY A 169 -8.96 -16.58 3.10
CA GLY A 169 -9.36 -17.17 1.81
C GLY A 169 -10.10 -18.52 1.95
N ILE A 170 -9.83 -19.25 3.03
CA ILE A 170 -10.45 -20.55 3.36
C ILE A 170 -11.93 -20.47 3.76
N TYR A 171 -12.49 -19.28 3.95
CA TYR A 171 -13.89 -19.08 4.33
C TYR A 171 -14.79 -18.93 3.09
N GLY A 172 -15.22 -17.73 2.79
CA GLY A 172 -16.17 -17.45 1.71
C GLY A 172 -15.66 -17.82 0.32
N ARG A 173 -14.39 -17.59 0.03
CA ARG A 173 -13.76 -17.99 -1.23
C ARG A 173 -13.48 -19.48 -1.33
N ASN A 174 -13.41 -20.18 -0.18
CA ASN A 174 -13.11 -21.62 -0.07
C ASN A 174 -11.81 -22.01 -0.83
N TYR A 175 -10.82 -21.13 -0.79
CA TYR A 175 -9.52 -21.32 -1.40
C TYR A 175 -8.51 -21.78 -0.35
N THR A 176 -7.92 -22.93 -0.54
CA THR A 176 -7.01 -23.57 0.40
C THR A 176 -5.61 -23.71 -0.20
N VAL A 177 -4.62 -24.00 0.64
CA VAL A 177 -3.21 -24.07 0.23
C VAL A 177 -2.98 -25.01 -0.96
N ASP A 178 -3.72 -26.13 -1.03
CA ASP A 178 -3.64 -27.09 -2.12
C ASP A 178 -4.22 -26.57 -3.45
N ASN A 179 -4.93 -25.44 -3.44
CA ASN A 179 -5.41 -24.80 -4.66
C ASN A 179 -4.36 -23.90 -5.32
N MET A 180 -3.32 -23.51 -4.60
CA MET A 180 -2.27 -22.65 -5.14
C MET A 180 -1.44 -23.37 -6.22
N PRO A 181 -1.14 -22.75 -7.35
CA PRO A 181 -0.27 -23.29 -8.39
C PRO A 181 1.23 -23.13 -8.00
N VAL A 182 1.63 -23.76 -6.92
CA VAL A 182 2.91 -23.56 -6.22
C VAL A 182 4.13 -23.94 -7.05
N ASP A 183 3.97 -24.82 -8.05
CA ASP A 183 5.06 -25.16 -8.97
C ASP A 183 5.42 -23.97 -9.89
N ASN A 184 4.58 -22.94 -9.92
CA ASN A 184 4.78 -21.67 -10.61
C ASN A 184 5.21 -20.53 -9.68
N LEU A 185 5.47 -20.78 -8.41
CA LEU A 185 5.80 -19.76 -7.42
C LEU A 185 7.19 -19.97 -6.84
N THR A 186 7.87 -18.89 -6.52
CA THR A 186 9.10 -18.88 -5.72
C THR A 186 8.86 -18.37 -4.31
N HIS A 187 7.85 -17.49 -4.14
CA HIS A 187 7.53 -16.85 -2.86
C HIS A 187 6.02 -16.88 -2.59
N ILE A 188 5.65 -17.20 -1.36
CA ILE A 188 4.32 -17.03 -0.81
C ILE A 188 4.44 -16.07 0.39
N LEU A 189 3.75 -14.94 0.31
CA LEU A 189 3.58 -13.99 1.39
C LEU A 189 2.28 -14.34 2.13
N TYR A 190 2.38 -14.80 3.38
CA TYR A 190 1.22 -15.21 4.16
C TYR A 190 0.65 -14.00 4.90
N GLY A 191 -0.49 -13.51 4.48
CA GLY A 191 -1.15 -12.32 5.04
C GLY A 191 -2.34 -12.63 5.94
N PHE A 192 -2.46 -12.00 7.10
CA PHE A 192 -1.46 -11.14 7.73
C PHE A 192 -1.22 -11.54 9.17
N ILE A 193 -0.01 -11.30 9.64
CA ILE A 193 0.35 -11.50 11.04
C ILE A 193 0.24 -10.16 11.76
N PRO A 194 -0.65 -10.01 12.76
CA PRO A 194 -0.82 -8.77 13.48
C PRO A 194 0.20 -8.58 14.59
N ILE A 195 0.37 -7.33 14.98
CA ILE A 195 1.13 -6.87 16.13
C ILE A 195 0.15 -6.48 17.23
N CYS A 196 0.35 -6.92 18.48
CA CYS A 196 -0.43 -6.44 19.61
C CYS A 196 -0.15 -4.96 19.91
N GLY A 197 -1.14 -4.24 20.42
CA GLY A 197 -1.03 -2.81 20.75
C GLY A 197 -2.19 -2.00 20.18
N PRO A 198 -1.99 -0.75 19.79
CA PRO A 198 -3.01 0.05 19.16
C PRO A 198 -3.38 -0.55 17.79
N ASN A 199 -4.64 -0.91 17.59
CA ASN A 199 -5.16 -1.55 16.37
C ASN A 199 -6.58 -1.05 16.07
N GLU A 200 -6.82 0.25 16.21
CA GLU A 200 -8.14 0.84 16.04
C GLU A 200 -8.67 0.70 14.60
N SER A 201 -7.77 0.70 13.61
CA SER A 201 -8.08 0.54 12.19
C SER A 201 -8.77 -0.79 11.88
N VAL A 202 -8.51 -1.86 12.64
CA VAL A 202 -9.17 -3.17 12.47
C VAL A 202 -10.69 -3.10 12.67
N LYS A 203 -11.19 -2.08 13.37
CA LYS A 203 -12.65 -1.87 13.55
C LYS A 203 -13.36 -1.59 12.23
N SER A 204 -12.66 -1.05 11.25
CA SER A 204 -13.22 -0.77 9.91
C SER A 204 -13.57 -2.05 9.13
N VAL A 205 -12.91 -3.17 9.41
CA VAL A 205 -13.19 -4.46 8.77
C VAL A 205 -14.58 -4.99 9.16
N GLY A 206 -15.09 -4.58 10.32
CA GLY A 206 -16.37 -5.05 10.84
C GLY A 206 -16.31 -6.47 11.41
N GLY A 207 -17.48 -7.09 11.62
CA GLY A 207 -17.56 -8.44 12.16
C GLY A 207 -16.94 -8.57 13.54
N ASN A 208 -16.19 -9.66 13.77
CA ASN A 208 -15.55 -9.97 15.05
C ASN A 208 -14.02 -9.77 15.04
N SER A 209 -13.44 -9.25 13.95
CA SER A 209 -11.98 -9.19 13.72
C SER A 209 -11.24 -8.47 14.85
N PHE A 210 -11.75 -7.30 15.27
CA PHE A 210 -11.14 -6.55 16.37
C PHE A 210 -11.15 -7.32 17.70
N ASN A 211 -12.27 -7.95 18.05
CA ASN A 211 -12.38 -8.74 19.29
C ASN A 211 -11.51 -10.01 19.24
N ALA A 212 -11.37 -10.63 18.07
CA ALA A 212 -10.48 -11.77 17.88
C ALA A 212 -9.02 -11.35 18.13
N LEU A 213 -8.58 -10.23 17.56
CA LEU A 213 -7.25 -9.70 17.81
C LEU A 213 -7.02 -9.35 19.29
N GLN A 214 -7.98 -8.69 19.93
CA GLN A 214 -7.90 -8.37 21.36
C GLN A 214 -7.81 -9.66 22.22
N THR A 215 -8.43 -10.74 21.79
CA THR A 215 -8.34 -12.04 22.45
C THR A 215 -6.96 -12.67 22.24
N ALA A 216 -6.44 -12.67 21.02
CA ALA A 216 -5.10 -13.16 20.71
C ALA A 216 -4.01 -12.41 21.50
N CYS A 217 -4.18 -11.10 21.70
CA CYS A 217 -3.26 -10.24 22.44
C CYS A 217 -3.39 -10.33 23.98
N ARG A 218 -4.34 -11.11 24.51
CA ARG A 218 -4.52 -11.21 25.96
C ARG A 218 -3.29 -11.86 26.63
N GLY A 219 -2.67 -11.13 27.56
CA GLY A 219 -1.44 -11.58 28.24
C GLY A 219 -0.19 -11.59 27.36
N VAL A 220 -0.27 -10.92 26.22
CA VAL A 220 0.86 -10.62 25.34
C VAL A 220 1.19 -9.14 25.50
N ASN A 221 2.46 -8.76 25.44
CA ASN A 221 2.83 -7.35 25.52
C ASN A 221 2.51 -6.62 24.20
N ASP A 222 2.29 -5.31 24.30
CA ASP A 222 2.21 -4.48 23.11
C ASP A 222 3.49 -4.63 22.28
N TYR A 223 3.36 -4.55 20.97
CA TYR A 223 4.41 -4.73 19.96
C TYR A 223 4.95 -6.15 19.79
N GLU A 224 4.35 -7.18 20.42
CA GLU A 224 4.61 -8.58 20.09
C GLU A 224 3.68 -9.05 18.97
N VAL A 225 4.18 -9.95 18.09
CA VAL A 225 3.39 -10.58 17.02
C VAL A 225 2.57 -11.75 17.55
N VAL A 226 1.39 -11.95 16.98
CA VAL A 226 0.48 -13.05 17.34
C VAL A 226 -0.16 -13.64 16.08
N ILE A 227 -0.93 -14.71 16.21
CA ILE A 227 -1.80 -15.24 15.16
C ILE A 227 -3.20 -14.67 15.38
N HIS A 228 -3.77 -14.05 14.32
CA HIS A 228 -5.08 -13.42 14.39
C HIS A 228 -6.22 -14.43 14.47
N ASP A 229 -6.18 -15.44 13.60
CA ASP A 229 -7.20 -16.49 13.49
C ASP A 229 -6.60 -17.89 13.74
N PRO A 230 -6.55 -18.34 15.00
CA PRO A 230 -6.05 -19.68 15.33
C PRO A 230 -6.81 -20.81 14.63
N TRP A 231 -8.10 -20.60 14.33
CA TRP A 231 -8.90 -21.60 13.63
C TRP A 231 -8.39 -21.82 12.21
N ALA A 232 -8.21 -20.75 11.44
CA ALA A 232 -7.68 -20.82 10.09
C ALA A 232 -6.23 -21.30 10.09
N ALA A 233 -5.40 -20.73 10.96
CA ALA A 233 -3.96 -20.98 11.00
C ALA A 233 -3.63 -22.44 11.33
N TYR A 234 -4.16 -23.00 12.46
CA TYR A 234 -3.68 -24.32 12.92
C TYR A 234 -4.74 -25.26 13.53
N GLN A 235 -6.03 -24.89 13.53
CA GLN A 235 -7.07 -25.72 14.17
C GLN A 235 -8.03 -26.40 13.18
N LYS A 236 -8.37 -25.75 12.07
CA LYS A 236 -9.33 -26.26 11.08
C LYS A 236 -8.80 -27.53 10.43
N SER A 237 -9.61 -28.59 10.47
CA SER A 237 -9.29 -29.84 9.77
C SER A 237 -9.61 -29.71 8.27
N PHE A 238 -8.66 -30.06 7.44
CA PHE A 238 -8.81 -30.20 6.00
C PHE A 238 -8.73 -31.67 5.60
N ALA A 239 -9.86 -32.26 5.15
CA ALA A 239 -9.94 -33.67 4.81
C ALA A 239 -8.99 -34.06 3.65
N GLN A 240 -8.82 -33.15 2.68
CA GLN A 240 -7.91 -33.32 1.55
C GLN A 240 -6.43 -33.39 1.97
N ALA A 241 -6.08 -32.84 3.14
CA ALA A 241 -4.75 -32.93 3.73
C ALA A 241 -4.60 -34.12 4.71
N GLY A 242 -5.61 -34.99 4.82
CA GLY A 242 -5.58 -36.15 5.71
C GLY A 242 -5.69 -35.78 7.20
N HIS A 243 -6.21 -34.60 7.54
CA HIS A 243 -6.33 -34.18 8.93
C HIS A 243 -7.41 -34.94 9.67
N GLU A 244 -7.01 -35.69 10.67
CA GLU A 244 -7.87 -36.39 11.60
C GLU A 244 -8.05 -35.62 12.92
N TYR A 245 -8.92 -36.13 13.82
CA TYR A 245 -9.11 -35.49 15.13
C TYR A 245 -7.80 -35.43 15.94
N SER A 246 -7.02 -36.51 15.89
CA SER A 246 -5.75 -36.64 16.62
C SER A 246 -4.55 -35.95 15.95
N THR A 247 -4.68 -35.42 14.75
CA THR A 247 -3.58 -34.71 14.05
C THR A 247 -3.11 -33.55 14.91
N PRO A 248 -1.83 -33.48 15.31
CA PRO A 248 -1.34 -32.48 16.27
C PRO A 248 -1.39 -31.03 15.74
N ILE A 249 -1.08 -30.83 14.47
CA ILE A 249 -1.09 -29.52 13.81
C ILE A 249 -1.99 -29.62 12.57
N LYS A 250 -2.90 -28.67 12.42
CA LYS A 250 -3.87 -28.63 11.30
C LYS A 250 -3.84 -27.26 10.63
N GLY A 251 -4.94 -26.88 9.97
CA GLY A 251 -5.12 -25.55 9.37
C GLY A 251 -4.17 -25.28 8.21
N ASN A 252 -4.11 -24.01 7.85
CA ASN A 252 -3.21 -23.51 6.79
C ASN A 252 -1.74 -23.86 7.07
N TYR A 253 -1.33 -23.81 8.35
CA TYR A 253 0.08 -24.07 8.73
C TYR A 253 0.49 -25.51 8.46
N ALA A 254 -0.35 -26.51 8.79
CA ALA A 254 -0.04 -27.89 8.44
C ALA A 254 0.05 -28.10 6.92
N MET A 255 -0.83 -27.45 6.15
CA MET A 255 -0.78 -27.53 4.69
C MET A 255 0.46 -26.84 4.13
N LEU A 256 0.85 -25.67 4.66
CA LEU A 256 2.07 -24.96 4.27
C LEU A 256 3.34 -25.75 4.65
N MET A 257 3.34 -26.41 5.82
CA MET A 257 4.42 -27.34 6.20
C MET A 257 4.52 -28.53 5.26
N ALA A 258 3.39 -29.14 4.89
CA ALA A 258 3.35 -30.23 3.91
C ALA A 258 3.76 -29.75 2.51
N LEU A 259 3.46 -28.49 2.19
CA LEU A 259 3.93 -27.86 0.97
C LEU A 259 5.45 -27.69 0.94
N LYS A 260 6.09 -27.35 2.05
CA LYS A 260 7.56 -27.31 2.17
C LYS A 260 8.20 -28.68 1.94
N GLN A 261 7.51 -29.79 2.28
CA GLN A 261 7.99 -31.14 1.97
C GLN A 261 7.89 -31.46 0.48
N ARG A 262 6.95 -30.84 -0.24
CA ARG A 262 6.81 -30.93 -1.69
C ARG A 262 7.82 -30.05 -2.44
N ASN A 263 7.91 -28.78 -2.03
CA ASN A 263 8.69 -27.73 -2.65
C ASN A 263 9.65 -27.11 -1.61
N PRO A 264 10.78 -27.74 -1.29
CA PRO A 264 11.68 -27.25 -0.23
C PRO A 264 12.28 -25.86 -0.50
N ASP A 265 12.47 -25.50 -1.77
CA ASP A 265 13.07 -24.23 -2.20
C ASP A 265 12.06 -23.07 -2.19
N LEU A 266 10.74 -23.37 -2.16
CA LEU A 266 9.68 -22.35 -2.12
C LEU A 266 9.77 -21.54 -0.82
N LYS A 267 9.86 -20.23 -0.93
CA LYS A 267 9.90 -19.33 0.22
C LYS A 267 8.48 -19.07 0.72
N ILE A 268 8.26 -19.31 2.01
CA ILE A 268 7.01 -18.98 2.70
C ILE A 268 7.34 -17.95 3.77
N ILE A 269 6.83 -16.74 3.61
CA ILE A 269 7.21 -15.58 4.42
C ILE A 269 5.96 -15.00 5.08
N PRO A 270 5.91 -14.88 6.43
CA PRO A 270 4.82 -14.21 7.11
C PRO A 270 4.90 -12.72 6.84
N SER A 271 3.83 -12.13 6.32
CA SER A 271 3.68 -10.69 6.13
C SER A 271 3.04 -10.09 7.38
N ILE A 272 3.75 -9.14 7.99
CA ILE A 272 3.35 -8.50 9.25
C ILE A 272 2.87 -7.10 8.95
N GLY A 273 1.63 -6.80 9.31
CA GLY A 273 0.99 -5.52 9.04
C GLY A 273 -0.16 -5.62 8.05
N GLY A 274 -0.12 -4.79 7.00
CA GLY A 274 -1.20 -4.63 6.03
C GLY A 274 -2.12 -3.45 6.39
N TRP A 275 -3.06 -3.10 5.49
CA TRP A 275 -3.87 -1.88 5.54
C TRP A 275 -4.45 -1.55 6.92
N THR A 276 -5.12 -2.51 7.57
CA THR A 276 -5.78 -2.28 8.87
C THR A 276 -4.97 -2.70 10.07
N LEU A 277 -3.78 -3.31 9.87
CA LEU A 277 -2.93 -3.83 10.93
C LEU A 277 -1.62 -3.07 11.10
N SER A 278 -1.48 -1.92 10.41
CA SER A 278 -0.29 -1.06 10.47
C SER A 278 -0.25 -0.09 11.66
N ASP A 279 -1.33 0.05 12.43
CA ASP A 279 -1.41 1.01 13.54
C ASP A 279 -0.24 0.94 14.54
N PRO A 280 0.27 -0.26 14.95
CA PRO A 280 1.37 -0.33 15.91
C PRO A 280 2.71 0.16 15.39
N PHE A 281 2.92 0.16 14.07
CA PHE A 281 4.18 0.60 13.47
C PHE A 281 4.46 2.09 13.71
N TYR A 282 3.43 2.94 13.80
CA TYR A 282 3.60 4.36 14.08
C TYR A 282 4.24 4.65 15.44
N ASP A 283 4.25 3.70 16.36
CA ASP A 283 4.94 3.80 17.65
C ASP A 283 6.40 3.30 17.58
N PHE A 284 6.88 2.86 16.40
CA PHE A 284 8.24 2.33 16.21
C PHE A 284 9.32 3.42 16.10
N VAL A 285 8.96 4.67 16.21
CA VAL A 285 9.89 5.74 16.51
C VAL A 285 10.63 5.45 17.83
N ASP A 286 9.92 4.85 18.82
CA ASP A 286 10.56 4.38 20.04
C ASP A 286 11.31 3.04 19.83
N LYS A 287 12.63 3.08 20.02
CA LYS A 287 13.49 1.89 19.92
C LYS A 287 13.03 0.73 20.83
N LYS A 288 12.50 1.03 22.01
CA LYS A 288 12.04 -0.01 22.94
C LYS A 288 10.91 -0.85 22.32
N ASN A 289 10.01 -0.21 21.56
CA ASN A 289 8.91 -0.91 20.90
C ASN A 289 9.44 -1.79 19.78
N ARG A 290 10.41 -1.28 18.98
CA ARG A 290 11.10 -2.09 17.96
C ARG A 290 11.85 -3.27 18.57
N ASP A 291 12.58 -3.07 19.70
CA ASP A 291 13.28 -4.16 20.39
C ASP A 291 12.31 -5.27 20.83
N THR A 292 11.11 -4.90 21.33
CA THR A 292 10.06 -5.87 21.71
C THR A 292 9.55 -6.62 20.47
N PHE A 293 9.28 -5.88 19.40
CA PHE A 293 8.81 -6.46 18.14
C PHE A 293 9.83 -7.43 17.54
N VAL A 294 11.07 -7.01 17.36
CA VAL A 294 12.16 -7.83 16.77
C VAL A 294 12.39 -9.11 17.57
N ALA A 295 12.39 -9.01 18.91
CA ALA A 295 12.52 -10.19 19.78
C ALA A 295 11.31 -11.14 19.61
N SER A 296 10.11 -10.59 19.46
CA SER A 296 8.90 -11.37 19.22
C SER A 296 8.91 -12.06 17.86
N VAL A 297 9.35 -11.38 16.79
CA VAL A 297 9.54 -11.97 15.45
C VAL A 297 10.54 -13.13 15.50
N LYS A 298 11.67 -12.99 16.20
CA LYS A 298 12.63 -14.07 16.41
C LYS A 298 11.97 -15.29 17.08
N LYS A 299 11.20 -15.05 18.13
CA LYS A 299 10.44 -16.13 18.84
C LYS A 299 9.43 -16.78 17.89
N PHE A 300 8.73 -16.00 17.09
CA PHE A 300 7.73 -16.47 16.13
C PHE A 300 8.35 -17.38 15.07
N LEU A 301 9.47 -17.00 14.46
CA LEU A 301 10.19 -17.82 13.46
C LEU A 301 10.81 -19.07 14.09
N LYS A 302 11.27 -19.03 15.32
CA LYS A 302 11.73 -20.22 16.07
C LYS A 302 10.58 -21.18 16.40
N THR A 303 9.38 -20.65 16.62
CA THR A 303 8.18 -21.46 16.89
C THR A 303 7.63 -22.07 15.61
N TRP A 304 7.53 -21.30 14.52
CA TRP A 304 6.96 -21.73 13.24
C TRP A 304 8.07 -21.87 12.20
N LYS A 305 8.80 -22.96 12.30
CA LYS A 305 10.06 -23.21 11.58
C LYS A 305 9.91 -23.36 10.05
N PHE A 306 8.69 -23.55 9.55
CA PHE A 306 8.44 -23.63 8.11
C PHE A 306 8.56 -22.27 7.40
N TYR A 307 8.55 -21.17 8.12
CA TYR A 307 8.77 -19.85 7.56
C TYR A 307 10.24 -19.60 7.20
N ASP A 308 10.47 -18.90 6.09
CA ASP A 308 11.78 -18.65 5.50
C ASP A 308 12.24 -17.20 5.62
N GLY A 309 11.57 -16.37 6.40
CA GLY A 309 11.91 -14.96 6.53
C GLY A 309 10.81 -14.17 7.22
N VAL A 310 10.79 -12.86 6.99
CA VAL A 310 9.75 -11.94 7.44
C VAL A 310 9.54 -10.85 6.38
N ASP A 311 8.28 -10.55 6.11
CA ASP A 311 7.85 -9.42 5.29
C ASP A 311 7.22 -8.35 6.18
N ILE A 312 7.54 -7.08 5.93
CA ILE A 312 6.97 -5.94 6.63
C ILE A 312 6.07 -5.17 5.67
N ASP A 313 4.81 -5.09 6.03
CA ASP A 313 3.78 -4.37 5.28
C ASP A 313 3.24 -3.21 6.13
N TRP A 314 4.06 -2.15 6.24
CA TRP A 314 3.67 -0.92 6.94
C TRP A 314 3.00 0.05 5.97
N GLU A 315 1.69 0.23 6.09
CA GLU A 315 0.87 1.08 5.23
C GLU A 315 0.39 2.33 5.99
N PHE A 316 1.13 3.47 5.93
CA PHE A 316 2.43 3.72 5.31
C PHE A 316 3.29 4.55 6.26
N PRO A 317 4.64 4.41 6.27
CA PRO A 317 5.49 5.40 6.90
C PRO A 317 5.15 6.80 6.39
N GLY A 318 5.09 7.81 7.27
CA GLY A 318 4.66 9.16 6.93
C GLY A 318 3.14 9.36 6.95
N GLY A 319 2.33 8.30 6.85
CA GLY A 319 0.87 8.36 6.95
C GLY A 319 0.12 8.10 5.65
N GLY A 320 -1.19 8.41 5.64
CA GLY A 320 -2.07 8.17 4.49
C GLY A 320 -2.54 6.72 4.35
N GLY A 321 -2.42 5.91 5.42
CA GLY A 321 -2.99 4.56 5.53
C GLY A 321 -4.39 4.57 6.15
N ALA A 322 -4.84 3.41 6.65
CA ALA A 322 -6.15 3.25 7.28
C ALA A 322 -6.34 4.14 8.52
N ALA A 323 -5.30 4.39 9.29
CA ALA A 323 -5.29 5.34 10.39
C ALA A 323 -5.03 6.76 9.87
N ALA A 324 -6.09 7.45 9.45
CA ALA A 324 -6.00 8.77 8.78
C ALA A 324 -5.40 9.90 9.66
N ASP A 325 -5.35 9.70 10.99
CA ASP A 325 -4.81 10.64 11.98
C ASP A 325 -3.39 10.30 12.43
N LYS A 326 -2.79 9.25 11.86
CA LYS A 326 -1.43 8.79 12.16
C LYS A 326 -0.48 9.05 11.00
N GLY A 327 0.80 8.99 11.33
CA GLY A 327 1.91 9.20 10.41
C GLY A 327 2.71 10.46 10.74
N ASP A 328 4.02 10.30 10.71
CA ASP A 328 4.98 11.38 10.91
C ASP A 328 6.01 11.36 9.77
N PRO A 329 5.84 12.23 8.76
CA PRO A 329 6.74 12.27 7.58
C PRO A 329 8.22 12.53 7.93
N VAL A 330 8.51 13.00 9.16
CA VAL A 330 9.88 13.27 9.60
C VAL A 330 10.51 12.06 10.31
N ASN A 331 9.73 11.33 11.09
CA ASN A 331 10.27 10.31 12.01
C ASN A 331 9.99 8.88 11.58
N ASP A 332 8.92 8.61 10.81
CA ASP A 332 8.55 7.25 10.41
C ASP A 332 9.56 6.62 9.45
N GLY A 333 10.06 7.38 8.46
CA GLY A 333 11.09 6.90 7.55
C GLY A 333 12.36 6.46 8.26
N PRO A 334 12.98 7.28 9.13
CA PRO A 334 14.09 6.85 9.96
C PRO A 334 13.79 5.65 10.87
N ALA A 335 12.55 5.55 11.41
CA ALA A 335 12.12 4.42 12.22
C ALA A 335 12.01 3.13 11.39
N TYR A 336 11.48 3.22 10.16
CA TYR A 336 11.42 2.12 9.20
C TYR A 336 12.83 1.59 8.87
N ILE A 337 13.79 2.46 8.54
CA ILE A 337 15.17 2.08 8.25
C ILE A 337 15.81 1.40 9.47
N ALA A 338 15.58 1.95 10.67
CA ALA A 338 16.09 1.36 11.90
C ALA A 338 15.49 -0.04 12.13
N LEU A 339 14.19 -0.23 11.85
CA LEU A 339 13.51 -1.51 11.93
C LEU A 339 14.12 -2.55 10.97
N MET A 340 14.33 -2.18 9.69
CA MET A 340 14.93 -3.10 8.71
C MET A 340 16.32 -3.54 9.15
N ARG A 341 17.16 -2.61 9.62
CA ARG A 341 18.49 -2.92 10.13
C ARG A 341 18.44 -3.86 11.35
N GLU A 342 17.52 -3.61 12.29
CA GLU A 342 17.38 -4.40 13.51
C GLU A 342 16.83 -5.81 13.21
N LEU A 343 15.90 -5.93 12.26
CA LEU A 343 15.39 -7.20 11.77
C LEU A 343 16.48 -8.00 11.05
N ARG A 344 17.25 -7.38 10.15
CA ARG A 344 18.36 -8.08 9.46
C ARG A 344 19.38 -8.62 10.45
N ALA A 345 19.80 -7.80 11.41
CA ALA A 345 20.73 -8.26 12.45
C ALA A 345 20.16 -9.45 13.26
N MET A 346 18.88 -9.43 13.58
CA MET A 346 18.19 -10.54 14.26
C MET A 346 18.14 -11.81 13.39
N LEU A 347 17.86 -11.64 12.07
CA LEU A 347 17.81 -12.77 11.16
C LEU A 347 19.20 -13.37 10.94
N ASP A 348 20.25 -12.57 10.84
CA ASP A 348 21.65 -13.04 10.76
C ASP A 348 22.03 -13.87 12.00
N ASP A 349 21.64 -13.41 13.19
CA ASP A 349 21.80 -14.17 14.43
C ASP A 349 21.02 -15.49 14.40
N LEU A 350 19.78 -15.47 13.86
CA LEU A 350 18.95 -16.66 13.75
C LEU A 350 19.53 -17.66 12.73
N GLU A 351 20.08 -17.17 11.62
CA GLU A 351 20.82 -17.98 10.64
C GLU A 351 21.99 -18.71 11.27
N ALA A 352 22.78 -18.00 12.09
CA ALA A 352 23.90 -18.58 12.82
C ALA A 352 23.44 -19.65 13.84
N GLU A 353 22.26 -19.46 14.47
CA GLU A 353 21.68 -20.41 15.43
C GLU A 353 21.14 -21.69 14.73
N THR A 354 20.53 -21.55 13.56
CA THR A 354 19.73 -22.60 12.91
C THR A 354 20.42 -23.26 11.73
N GLY A 355 21.40 -22.60 11.12
CA GLY A 355 22.02 -23.00 9.86
C GLY A 355 21.12 -22.82 8.64
N ARG A 356 19.96 -22.13 8.76
CA ARG A 356 19.03 -21.79 7.69
C ARG A 356 19.23 -20.33 7.28
N THR A 357 18.90 -19.99 6.05
CA THR A 357 18.83 -18.59 5.57
C THR A 357 17.41 -18.04 5.73
N TYR A 358 17.32 -16.75 6.04
CA TYR A 358 16.04 -16.04 6.20
C TYR A 358 16.03 -14.76 5.39
N GLU A 359 14.96 -14.54 4.64
CA GLU A 359 14.78 -13.34 3.84
C GLU A 359 14.08 -12.24 4.64
N LEU A 360 14.50 -11.00 4.41
CA LEU A 360 13.83 -9.79 4.90
C LEU A 360 13.27 -9.04 3.70
N THR A 361 11.95 -8.92 3.64
CA THR A 361 11.25 -8.23 2.58
C THR A 361 10.31 -7.16 3.12
N SER A 362 9.84 -6.29 2.26
CA SER A 362 8.77 -5.35 2.62
C SER A 362 7.90 -5.02 1.42
N ALA A 363 6.58 -4.99 1.63
CA ALA A 363 5.64 -4.40 0.70
C ALA A 363 5.55 -2.89 0.96
N ILE A 364 5.61 -2.09 -0.11
CA ILE A 364 5.62 -0.63 0.00
C ILE A 364 4.67 0.02 -1.00
N GLY A 365 4.06 1.14 -0.61
CA GLY A 365 3.33 2.01 -1.53
C GLY A 365 4.29 2.74 -2.47
N VAL A 366 3.90 2.89 -3.74
CA VAL A 366 4.76 3.51 -4.76
C VAL A 366 4.26 4.88 -5.26
N GLY A 367 3.32 5.49 -4.57
CA GLY A 367 3.02 6.91 -4.76
C GLY A 367 4.25 7.77 -4.39
N TYR A 368 4.45 8.89 -5.11
CA TYR A 368 5.55 9.81 -4.80
C TYR A 368 5.55 10.24 -3.34
N ASP A 369 4.38 10.50 -2.77
CA ASP A 369 4.14 10.90 -1.38
C ASP A 369 4.43 9.80 -0.35
N LYS A 370 4.57 8.54 -0.76
CA LYS A 370 4.99 7.43 0.08
C LYS A 370 6.50 7.18 -0.05
N ILE A 371 7.02 7.36 -1.26
CA ILE A 371 8.44 7.15 -1.54
C ILE A 371 9.29 8.27 -0.92
N GLU A 372 8.82 9.51 -0.91
CA GLU A 372 9.58 10.65 -0.38
C GLU A 372 9.75 10.61 1.14
N ASP A 373 8.87 9.91 1.87
CA ASP A 373 8.93 9.81 3.32
C ASP A 373 9.98 8.81 3.84
N VAL A 374 10.56 7.96 2.96
CA VAL A 374 11.55 6.94 3.33
C VAL A 374 12.75 6.99 2.38
N ASP A 375 13.97 6.98 2.94
CA ASP A 375 15.19 6.71 2.16
C ASP A 375 15.33 5.20 1.91
N TYR A 376 14.70 4.73 0.82
CA TYR A 376 14.74 3.31 0.45
C TYR A 376 16.13 2.85 0.00
N ALA A 377 17.02 3.74 -0.44
CA ALA A 377 18.40 3.38 -0.75
C ALA A 377 19.18 2.98 0.51
N ASP A 378 18.90 3.61 1.66
CA ASP A 378 19.45 3.18 2.95
C ASP A 378 18.74 1.91 3.46
N ALA A 379 17.41 1.83 3.40
CA ALA A 379 16.66 0.67 3.88
C ALA A 379 17.01 -0.63 3.15
N VAL A 380 17.15 -0.59 1.82
CA VAL A 380 17.35 -1.78 0.97
C VAL A 380 18.67 -2.50 1.20
N GLN A 381 19.63 -1.85 1.88
CA GLN A 381 20.89 -2.50 2.26
C GLN A 381 20.65 -3.68 3.23
N TYR A 382 19.58 -3.65 3.99
CA TYR A 382 19.21 -4.66 4.98
C TYR A 382 18.19 -5.69 4.45
N MET A 383 17.61 -5.43 3.27
CA MET A 383 16.50 -6.20 2.73
C MET A 383 16.96 -7.06 1.55
N ASP A 384 16.29 -8.19 1.33
CA ASP A 384 16.48 -9.03 0.16
C ASP A 384 15.67 -8.49 -1.02
N TYR A 385 14.38 -8.18 -0.81
CA TYR A 385 13.50 -7.63 -1.83
C TYR A 385 12.56 -6.55 -1.26
N ILE A 386 12.13 -5.65 -2.16
CA ILE A 386 11.05 -4.70 -1.98
C ILE A 386 9.92 -5.10 -2.94
N PHE A 387 8.77 -5.43 -2.38
CA PHE A 387 7.53 -5.71 -3.11
C PHE A 387 6.80 -4.39 -3.34
N ALA A 388 6.99 -3.82 -4.53
CA ALA A 388 6.40 -2.54 -4.92
C ALA A 388 4.92 -2.73 -5.25
N MET A 389 4.01 -2.23 -4.40
CA MET A 389 2.57 -2.32 -4.56
C MET A 389 2.09 -1.39 -5.68
N THR A 390 2.29 -1.82 -6.93
CA THR A 390 1.94 -1.07 -8.14
C THR A 390 0.48 -1.28 -8.52
N TYR A 391 -0.39 -1.14 -7.55
CA TYR A 391 -1.85 -1.21 -7.65
C TYR A 391 -2.48 -0.27 -6.63
N ASP A 392 -3.82 -0.19 -6.60
CA ASP A 392 -4.58 0.73 -5.76
C ASP A 392 -4.30 2.21 -6.02
N PHE A 393 -3.92 2.56 -7.25
CA PHE A 393 -3.67 3.94 -7.64
C PHE A 393 -4.95 4.77 -7.68
N TYR A 394 -6.04 4.18 -8.15
CA TYR A 394 -7.38 4.76 -8.21
C TYR A 394 -8.42 3.79 -7.70
N GLY A 395 -9.45 4.30 -7.05
CA GLY A 395 -10.54 3.46 -6.52
C GLY A 395 -11.73 4.29 -6.05
N GLY A 396 -12.77 3.61 -5.62
CA GLY A 396 -14.03 4.22 -5.21
C GLY A 396 -13.98 5.14 -3.98
N TRP A 397 -12.82 5.42 -3.41
CA TRP A 397 -12.59 6.49 -2.43
C TRP A 397 -12.55 7.88 -3.07
N ASN A 398 -12.42 7.94 -4.40
CA ASN A 398 -12.51 9.16 -5.19
C ASN A 398 -13.57 8.97 -6.29
N ASN A 399 -14.34 10.03 -6.58
CA ASN A 399 -15.34 10.04 -7.63
C ASN A 399 -14.74 10.22 -9.04
N VAL A 400 -13.45 10.49 -9.14
CA VAL A 400 -12.73 10.57 -10.42
C VAL A 400 -12.17 9.18 -10.74
N PRO A 401 -12.63 8.52 -11.81
CA PRO A 401 -12.10 7.24 -12.23
C PRO A 401 -10.64 7.32 -12.67
N GLY A 402 -9.94 6.18 -12.65
CA GLY A 402 -8.58 6.06 -13.14
C GLY A 402 -8.15 4.60 -13.17
N HIS A 403 -7.04 4.30 -13.83
CA HIS A 403 -6.49 2.95 -13.82
C HIS A 403 -5.88 2.62 -12.47
N GLN A 404 -6.43 1.60 -11.80
CA GLN A 404 -5.97 1.23 -10.45
C GLN A 404 -4.58 0.57 -10.43
N THR A 405 -4.06 0.13 -11.59
CA THR A 405 -2.82 -0.64 -11.68
C THR A 405 -2.10 -0.43 -13.03
N ALA A 406 -2.17 0.81 -13.56
CA ALA A 406 -1.55 1.17 -14.83
C ALA A 406 -0.03 1.01 -14.80
N LEU A 407 0.54 0.50 -15.90
CA LEU A 407 2.00 0.50 -16.07
C LEU A 407 2.51 1.92 -16.33
N TYR A 408 1.88 2.65 -17.25
CA TYR A 408 2.25 4.01 -17.64
C TYR A 408 1.09 4.99 -17.45
N CYS A 409 1.36 6.24 -17.76
CA CYS A 409 0.35 7.29 -17.73
C CYS A 409 -0.72 7.08 -18.80
N GLY A 410 -1.98 7.24 -18.43
CA GLY A 410 -3.11 7.01 -19.30
C GLY A 410 -3.42 8.15 -20.26
N SER A 411 -4.16 7.83 -21.32
CA SER A 411 -4.62 8.76 -22.35
C SER A 411 -5.52 9.89 -21.81
N PHE A 412 -6.19 9.65 -20.69
CA PHE A 412 -7.10 10.58 -20.02
C PHE A 412 -6.42 11.64 -19.14
N MET A 413 -5.13 11.48 -18.90
CA MET A 413 -4.38 12.40 -18.01
C MET A 413 -4.20 13.76 -18.64
N ARG A 414 -4.28 14.80 -17.81
CA ARG A 414 -4.07 16.19 -18.23
C ARG A 414 -2.59 16.45 -18.54
N PRO A 415 -2.29 17.47 -19.39
CA PRO A 415 -0.91 17.88 -19.63
C PRO A 415 -0.14 18.15 -18.32
N GLY A 416 1.05 17.58 -18.19
CA GLY A 416 1.89 17.70 -17.00
C GLY A 416 1.40 16.98 -15.76
N GLN A 417 0.30 16.24 -15.81
CA GLN A 417 -0.15 15.41 -14.70
C GLN A 417 0.75 14.19 -14.52
N CYS A 418 1.22 13.62 -15.62
CA CYS A 418 2.04 12.42 -15.60
C CYS A 418 3.35 12.59 -14.83
N ASP A 419 4.06 13.65 -15.10
CA ASP A 419 5.37 14.00 -14.54
C ASP A 419 5.31 14.99 -13.37
N GLY A 420 4.11 15.48 -13.04
CA GLY A 420 3.89 16.46 -11.99
C GLY A 420 4.25 17.90 -12.35
N SER A 421 4.58 18.17 -13.61
CA SER A 421 4.99 19.52 -14.05
C SER A 421 3.83 20.48 -14.32
N GLY A 422 2.59 19.98 -14.41
CA GLY A 422 1.38 20.74 -14.73
C GLY A 422 0.62 21.25 -13.51
N VAL A 423 -0.63 21.64 -13.78
CA VAL A 423 -1.57 22.12 -12.75
C VAL A 423 -2.87 21.31 -12.82
N ASP A 424 -3.54 21.22 -11.68
CA ASP A 424 -4.84 20.57 -11.55
C ASP A 424 -5.99 21.44 -12.14
N GLU A 425 -7.24 20.99 -12.00
CA GLU A 425 -8.44 21.72 -12.46
C GLU A 425 -8.68 23.06 -11.77
N ASN A 426 -8.02 23.31 -10.64
CA ASN A 426 -8.11 24.55 -9.88
C ASN A 426 -6.95 25.51 -10.21
N GLY A 427 -6.00 25.08 -11.06
CA GLY A 427 -4.79 25.80 -11.41
C GLY A 427 -3.67 25.68 -10.37
N GLU A 428 -3.79 24.74 -9.41
CA GLU A 428 -2.74 24.47 -8.43
C GLU A 428 -1.71 23.48 -8.99
N PRO A 429 -0.41 23.69 -8.79
CA PRO A 429 0.63 22.77 -9.24
C PRO A 429 0.42 21.36 -8.66
N TYR A 430 0.62 20.33 -9.49
CA TYR A 430 0.69 18.96 -8.97
C TYR A 430 1.83 18.85 -7.96
N LYS A 431 1.61 18.06 -6.91
CA LYS A 431 2.62 17.86 -5.84
C LYS A 431 3.72 16.87 -6.24
N GLY A 432 3.46 16.05 -7.24
CA GLY A 432 4.38 15.05 -7.77
C GLY A 432 3.79 14.33 -8.97
N PRO A 433 4.50 13.35 -9.54
CA PRO A 433 4.05 12.60 -10.70
C PRO A 433 2.81 11.75 -10.40
N ALA A 434 2.03 11.45 -11.43
CA ALA A 434 0.86 10.59 -11.30
C ALA A 434 1.23 9.20 -10.76
N TYR A 435 0.30 8.56 -10.07
CA TYR A 435 0.47 7.19 -9.60
C TYR A 435 0.38 6.24 -10.80
N THR A 436 1.52 5.67 -11.16
CA THR A 436 1.69 4.59 -12.14
C THR A 436 2.82 3.68 -11.70
N ALA A 437 2.86 2.46 -12.20
CA ALA A 437 3.94 1.54 -11.88
C ALA A 437 5.31 2.08 -12.31
N ASP A 438 5.40 2.63 -13.51
CA ASP A 438 6.65 3.22 -14.03
C ASP A 438 7.12 4.40 -13.19
N ASN A 439 6.26 5.38 -12.90
CA ASN A 439 6.65 6.53 -12.07
C ASN A 439 7.17 6.09 -10.70
N GLY A 440 6.49 5.16 -10.03
CA GLY A 440 6.93 4.64 -8.73
C GLY A 440 8.28 3.91 -8.81
N ILE A 441 8.45 3.03 -9.79
CA ILE A 441 9.73 2.31 -9.98
C ILE A 441 10.86 3.28 -10.33
N GLN A 442 10.62 4.27 -11.21
CA GLN A 442 11.64 5.26 -11.56
C GLN A 442 12.04 6.12 -10.35
N LEU A 443 11.10 6.48 -9.48
CA LEU A 443 11.41 7.20 -8.24
C LEU A 443 12.31 6.38 -7.31
N LEU A 444 12.02 5.09 -7.12
CA LEU A 444 12.86 4.18 -6.31
C LEU A 444 14.26 4.01 -6.91
N LEU A 445 14.35 3.82 -8.23
CA LEU A 445 15.63 3.76 -8.94
C LEU A 445 16.41 5.07 -8.83
N ALA A 446 15.73 6.21 -8.89
CA ALA A 446 16.33 7.53 -8.73
C ALA A 446 16.86 7.78 -7.29
N GLN A 447 16.23 7.22 -6.27
CA GLN A 447 16.78 7.20 -4.91
C GLN A 447 18.04 6.32 -4.80
N GLY A 448 18.27 5.39 -5.73
CA GLY A 448 19.43 4.48 -5.74
C GLY A 448 19.10 3.06 -5.30
N VAL A 449 17.83 2.67 -5.24
CA VAL A 449 17.43 1.28 -4.98
C VAL A 449 17.88 0.40 -6.16
N PRO A 450 18.60 -0.71 -5.94
CA PRO A 450 19.01 -1.61 -7.01
C PRO A 450 17.81 -2.28 -7.68
N ALA A 451 17.74 -2.26 -9.01
CA ALA A 451 16.65 -2.83 -9.77
C ALA A 451 16.39 -4.32 -9.44
N ASN A 452 17.45 -5.10 -9.25
CA ASN A 452 17.38 -6.52 -8.90
C ASN A 452 16.91 -6.81 -7.45
N LYS A 453 16.51 -5.80 -6.70
CA LYS A 453 15.83 -5.92 -5.41
C LYS A 453 14.36 -5.46 -5.46
N LEU A 454 13.92 -4.90 -6.57
CA LEU A 454 12.54 -4.47 -6.77
C LEU A 454 11.70 -5.57 -7.43
N VAL A 455 10.56 -5.90 -6.83
CA VAL A 455 9.57 -6.86 -7.35
C VAL A 455 8.30 -6.07 -7.68
N LEU A 456 7.87 -6.12 -8.93
CA LEU A 456 6.75 -5.33 -9.42
C LEU A 456 5.40 -6.00 -9.11
N GLY A 457 4.45 -5.24 -8.58
CA GLY A 457 3.11 -5.73 -8.23
C GLY A 457 2.16 -5.88 -9.42
N THR A 458 1.32 -6.90 -9.35
CA THR A 458 0.18 -7.13 -10.25
C THR A 458 -1.09 -7.35 -9.43
N ALA A 459 -2.23 -6.91 -9.95
CA ALA A 459 -3.50 -7.05 -9.26
C ALA A 459 -4.31 -8.23 -9.80
N MET A 460 -4.68 -9.16 -8.93
CA MET A 460 -5.62 -10.23 -9.26
C MET A 460 -7.07 -9.81 -8.96
N TYR A 461 -7.34 -8.51 -8.96
CA TYR A 461 -8.64 -7.90 -8.67
C TYR A 461 -8.79 -6.60 -9.46
N GLY A 462 -10.01 -6.08 -9.50
CA GLY A 462 -10.33 -4.76 -10.04
C GLY A 462 -10.86 -3.80 -8.98
N ARG A 463 -10.64 -2.50 -9.22
CA ARG A 463 -11.31 -1.40 -8.52
C ARG A 463 -12.45 -0.88 -9.37
N GLY A 464 -13.61 -0.62 -8.74
CA GLY A 464 -14.82 -0.28 -9.48
C GLY A 464 -15.63 0.86 -8.89
N TRP A 465 -16.34 1.52 -9.79
CA TRP A 465 -17.25 2.64 -9.52
C TRP A 465 -18.64 2.35 -10.08
N GLU A 466 -19.65 3.02 -9.51
CA GLU A 466 -21.03 3.08 -10.05
C GLU A 466 -21.39 4.49 -10.50
N GLY A 467 -22.32 4.57 -11.45
CA GLY A 467 -22.87 5.84 -11.94
C GLY A 467 -21.84 6.71 -12.67
N VAL A 468 -20.86 6.10 -13.33
CA VAL A 468 -19.86 6.81 -14.12
C VAL A 468 -20.51 7.47 -15.33
N THR A 469 -20.30 8.79 -15.44
CA THR A 469 -20.73 9.61 -16.57
C THR A 469 -19.51 10.23 -17.22
N PRO A 470 -19.16 9.88 -18.46
CA PRO A 470 -18.02 10.47 -19.17
C PRO A 470 -18.16 11.98 -19.36
N ASP A 471 -17.05 12.69 -19.46
CA ASP A 471 -17.06 14.10 -19.86
C ASP A 471 -17.34 14.21 -21.37
N THR A 472 -18.53 14.67 -21.69
CA THR A 472 -18.99 14.82 -23.08
C THR A 472 -18.23 15.87 -23.87
N LEU A 473 -17.49 16.77 -23.20
CA LEU A 473 -16.68 17.82 -23.84
C LEU A 473 -15.29 17.30 -24.21
N THR A 474 -14.79 16.29 -23.47
CA THR A 474 -13.48 15.67 -23.71
C THR A 474 -13.64 14.46 -24.63
N ASP A 475 -14.23 13.38 -24.16
CA ASP A 475 -14.60 12.20 -24.94
C ASP A 475 -15.82 11.48 -24.33
N PRO A 476 -16.99 11.51 -24.99
CA PRO A 476 -18.20 10.85 -24.47
C PRO A 476 -18.11 9.31 -24.48
N ASN A 477 -17.08 8.73 -25.08
CA ASN A 477 -16.87 7.30 -25.16
C ASN A 477 -15.82 6.77 -24.19
N ASP A 478 -15.03 7.66 -23.57
CA ASP A 478 -14.01 7.28 -22.60
C ASP A 478 -14.53 7.47 -21.17
N PRO A 479 -14.85 6.37 -20.44
CA PRO A 479 -15.33 6.47 -19.07
C PRO A 479 -14.29 7.05 -18.10
N MET A 480 -13.00 7.04 -18.46
CA MET A 480 -11.91 7.53 -17.63
C MET A 480 -11.89 9.05 -17.53
N THR A 481 -12.52 9.77 -18.47
CA THR A 481 -12.64 11.24 -18.44
C THR A 481 -13.77 11.73 -17.54
N GLY A 482 -14.57 10.83 -16.99
CA GLY A 482 -15.83 11.11 -16.33
C GLY A 482 -15.76 11.31 -14.82
N THR A 483 -16.96 11.29 -14.22
CA THR A 483 -17.13 11.28 -12.76
C THR A 483 -18.08 10.16 -12.35
N ALA A 484 -17.83 9.59 -11.18
CA ALA A 484 -18.62 8.53 -10.58
C ALA A 484 -19.53 9.05 -9.46
N THR A 485 -20.57 8.31 -9.12
CA THR A 485 -21.45 8.62 -8.00
C THR A 485 -21.11 7.83 -6.74
N GLY A 486 -20.31 6.77 -6.84
CA GLY A 486 -19.92 5.95 -5.70
C GLY A 486 -19.08 4.73 -6.07
N LYS A 487 -18.84 3.89 -5.07
CA LYS A 487 -18.14 2.62 -5.20
C LYS A 487 -19.03 1.59 -5.91
N LEU A 488 -18.42 0.73 -6.74
CA LEU A 488 -19.09 -0.46 -7.30
C LEU A 488 -19.71 -1.28 -6.17
N LYS A 489 -20.96 -1.70 -6.38
CA LYS A 489 -21.66 -2.65 -5.50
C LYS A 489 -21.90 -3.96 -6.22
N GLY A 490 -21.96 -5.04 -5.46
CA GLY A 490 -22.20 -6.36 -6.03
C GLY A 490 -22.44 -7.40 -4.96
N SER A 491 -22.30 -8.65 -5.35
CA SER A 491 -22.46 -9.79 -4.45
C SER A 491 -21.21 -10.66 -4.45
N THR A 492 -21.04 -11.46 -3.40
CA THR A 492 -19.94 -12.43 -3.30
C THR A 492 -19.97 -13.47 -4.43
N THR A 493 -21.16 -13.76 -5.00
CA THR A 493 -21.29 -14.63 -6.16
C THR A 493 -20.75 -14.01 -7.46
N GLN A 494 -20.61 -12.68 -7.49
CA GLN A 494 -19.97 -11.95 -8.58
C GLN A 494 -18.49 -11.69 -8.30
N GLY A 495 -17.98 -12.09 -7.14
CA GLY A 495 -16.59 -11.81 -6.71
C GLY A 495 -16.43 -10.47 -6.01
N VAL A 496 -17.52 -9.78 -5.64
CA VAL A 496 -17.49 -8.54 -4.86
C VAL A 496 -17.63 -8.89 -3.38
N TRP A 497 -16.50 -8.87 -2.65
CA TRP A 497 -16.45 -9.16 -1.21
C TRP A 497 -16.49 -7.89 -0.38
N GLU A 498 -16.09 -6.77 -0.99
CA GLU A 498 -16.10 -5.43 -0.44
C GLU A 498 -16.56 -4.44 -1.51
N ASP A 499 -17.33 -3.40 -1.12
CA ASP A 499 -17.78 -2.37 -2.06
C ASP A 499 -16.57 -1.69 -2.73
N GLY A 500 -16.56 -1.69 -4.05
CA GLY A 500 -15.50 -1.11 -4.87
C GLY A 500 -14.38 -2.08 -5.24
N VAL A 501 -14.41 -3.34 -4.79
CA VAL A 501 -13.41 -4.37 -5.11
C VAL A 501 -14.07 -5.60 -5.69
N ILE A 502 -13.52 -6.13 -6.77
CA ILE A 502 -14.00 -7.34 -7.43
C ILE A 502 -12.87 -8.27 -7.81
N ASP A 503 -12.98 -9.56 -7.48
CA ASP A 503 -12.00 -10.58 -7.87
C ASP A 503 -11.85 -10.64 -9.41
N TYR A 504 -10.63 -10.85 -9.91
CA TYR A 504 -10.39 -11.01 -11.35
C TYR A 504 -11.25 -12.14 -11.97
N LYS A 505 -11.35 -13.30 -11.30
CA LYS A 505 -12.24 -14.39 -11.73
C LYS A 505 -13.71 -13.98 -11.81
N GLY A 506 -14.14 -13.00 -11.00
CA GLY A 506 -15.47 -12.40 -11.08
C GLY A 506 -15.64 -11.57 -12.35
N ILE A 507 -14.67 -10.72 -12.67
CA ILE A 507 -14.64 -9.93 -13.92
C ILE A 507 -14.71 -10.87 -15.11
N LYS A 508 -13.89 -11.90 -15.15
CA LYS A 508 -13.86 -12.91 -16.23
C LYS A 508 -15.21 -13.65 -16.38
N SER A 509 -15.85 -13.99 -15.28
CA SER A 509 -17.08 -14.80 -15.29
C SER A 509 -18.33 -14.00 -15.63
N PHE A 510 -18.42 -12.74 -15.19
CA PHE A 510 -19.66 -11.96 -15.27
C PHE A 510 -19.61 -10.78 -16.24
N MET A 511 -18.41 -10.29 -16.60
CA MET A 511 -18.26 -9.09 -17.42
C MET A 511 -17.57 -9.36 -18.75
N LEU A 512 -16.71 -10.39 -18.81
CA LEU A 512 -15.92 -10.75 -19.98
C LEU A 512 -16.26 -12.17 -20.46
N GLY A 513 -16.56 -12.30 -21.75
CA GLY A 513 -16.67 -13.59 -22.42
C GLY A 513 -15.35 -14.04 -23.04
N ALA A 514 -15.46 -14.97 -24.00
CA ALA A 514 -14.31 -15.43 -24.77
C ALA A 514 -13.61 -14.25 -25.47
N ASN A 515 -12.27 -14.27 -25.48
CA ASN A 515 -11.42 -13.25 -26.10
C ASN A 515 -11.67 -11.83 -25.55
N ASN A 516 -12.00 -11.71 -24.27
CA ASN A 516 -12.34 -10.44 -23.61
C ASN A 516 -13.51 -9.67 -24.26
N ALA A 517 -14.39 -10.36 -24.99
CA ALA A 517 -15.62 -9.74 -25.45
C ALA A 517 -16.52 -9.40 -24.25
N GLY A 518 -16.94 -8.13 -24.12
CA GLY A 518 -17.86 -7.74 -23.05
C GLY A 518 -19.17 -8.51 -23.10
N ILE A 519 -19.69 -8.94 -21.94
CA ILE A 519 -20.98 -9.61 -21.76
C ILE A 519 -21.82 -8.89 -20.71
N ASN A 520 -23.09 -9.21 -20.62
CA ASN A 520 -24.03 -8.64 -19.64
C ASN A 520 -24.13 -7.09 -19.68
N GLY A 521 -23.92 -6.51 -20.88
CA GLY A 521 -23.97 -5.05 -21.09
C GLY A 521 -22.64 -4.32 -20.83
N PHE A 522 -21.60 -5.05 -20.45
CA PHE A 522 -20.25 -4.49 -20.32
C PHE A 522 -19.55 -4.42 -21.67
N GLU A 523 -18.74 -3.41 -21.84
CA GLU A 523 -17.79 -3.22 -22.91
C GLU A 523 -16.37 -3.37 -22.34
N TYR A 524 -15.48 -4.02 -23.07
CA TYR A 524 -14.05 -4.07 -22.76
C TYR A 524 -13.34 -2.96 -23.53
N GLY A 525 -12.47 -2.24 -22.85
CA GLY A 525 -11.55 -1.29 -23.44
C GLY A 525 -10.13 -1.48 -22.90
N TYR A 526 -9.18 -0.95 -23.63
CA TYR A 526 -7.77 -0.98 -23.28
C TYR A 526 -7.14 0.37 -23.59
N ASP A 527 -6.51 0.97 -22.59
CA ASP A 527 -5.72 2.19 -22.78
C ASP A 527 -4.30 1.77 -23.20
N GLU A 528 -4.00 1.97 -24.47
CA GLU A 528 -2.71 1.58 -25.09
C GLU A 528 -1.53 2.38 -24.52
N LEU A 529 -1.76 3.60 -23.98
CA LEU A 529 -0.71 4.40 -23.35
C LEU A 529 -0.44 3.95 -21.91
N ALA A 530 -1.49 3.62 -21.18
CA ALA A 530 -1.39 3.14 -19.81
C ALA A 530 -0.99 1.68 -19.70
N GLU A 531 -1.10 0.89 -20.79
CA GLU A 531 -1.06 -0.57 -20.80
C GLU A 531 -2.03 -1.15 -19.75
N ALA A 532 -3.28 -0.67 -19.75
CA ALA A 532 -4.25 -1.02 -18.72
C ALA A 532 -5.67 -1.21 -19.29
N PRO A 533 -6.35 -2.33 -18.92
CA PRO A 533 -7.73 -2.60 -19.34
C PRO A 533 -8.76 -1.96 -18.41
N TRP A 534 -9.98 -1.85 -18.96
CA TRP A 534 -11.18 -1.53 -18.21
C TRP A 534 -12.40 -2.27 -18.78
N VAL A 535 -13.44 -2.44 -17.97
CA VAL A 535 -14.77 -2.82 -18.41
C VAL A 535 -15.79 -1.79 -17.95
N TRP A 536 -16.71 -1.43 -18.82
CA TRP A 536 -17.71 -0.40 -18.54
C TRP A 536 -19.09 -0.81 -19.06
N ASN A 537 -20.10 -0.64 -18.22
CA ASN A 537 -21.50 -0.79 -18.60
C ASN A 537 -22.14 0.58 -18.74
N ARG A 538 -22.33 1.05 -19.97
CA ARG A 538 -22.90 2.38 -20.27
C ARG A 538 -24.29 2.59 -19.69
N SER A 539 -25.08 1.52 -19.54
CA SER A 539 -26.47 1.63 -19.08
C SER A 539 -26.61 1.78 -17.58
N THR A 540 -25.70 1.18 -16.81
CA THR A 540 -25.68 1.24 -15.33
C THR A 540 -24.65 2.22 -14.81
N GLY A 541 -23.66 2.59 -15.64
CA GLY A 541 -22.52 3.41 -15.23
C GLY A 541 -21.48 2.65 -14.40
N GLU A 542 -21.51 1.32 -14.38
CA GLU A 542 -20.51 0.51 -13.69
C GLU A 542 -19.22 0.48 -14.49
N LEU A 543 -18.12 0.94 -13.88
CA LEU A 543 -16.77 0.92 -14.44
C LEU A 543 -15.84 0.17 -13.52
N ILE A 544 -15.05 -0.73 -14.07
CA ILE A 544 -13.99 -1.45 -13.34
C ILE A 544 -12.67 -1.31 -14.10
N THR A 545 -11.60 -0.98 -13.40
CA THR A 545 -10.23 -1.02 -13.90
C THR A 545 -9.45 -2.10 -13.17
N PHE A 546 -8.60 -2.85 -13.89
CA PHE A 546 -7.99 -4.08 -13.37
C PHE A 546 -6.73 -4.44 -14.17
N ASP A 547 -6.02 -5.48 -13.77
CA ASP A 547 -5.03 -6.16 -14.61
C ASP A 547 -5.68 -7.31 -15.37
N ASP A 548 -5.25 -7.55 -16.60
CA ASP A 548 -5.57 -8.74 -17.37
C ASP A 548 -4.30 -9.39 -17.92
N HIS A 549 -4.45 -10.45 -18.68
CA HIS A 549 -3.32 -11.16 -19.29
C HIS A 549 -2.43 -10.21 -20.12
N ARG A 550 -3.00 -9.25 -20.84
CA ARG A 550 -2.26 -8.32 -21.69
C ARG A 550 -1.45 -7.32 -20.88
N SER A 551 -2.07 -6.68 -19.89
CA SER A 551 -1.40 -5.67 -19.05
C SER A 551 -0.29 -6.31 -18.19
N VAL A 552 -0.53 -7.52 -17.66
CA VAL A 552 0.48 -8.24 -16.87
C VAL A 552 1.63 -8.74 -17.72
N LEU A 553 1.37 -9.14 -18.97
CA LEU A 553 2.43 -9.45 -19.95
C LEU A 553 3.31 -8.20 -20.17
N ALA A 554 2.71 -7.01 -20.32
CA ALA A 554 3.44 -5.76 -20.47
C ALA A 554 4.28 -5.45 -19.22
N LYS A 555 3.72 -5.62 -18.01
CA LYS A 555 4.43 -5.46 -16.74
C LYS A 555 5.61 -6.43 -16.60
N GLY A 556 5.44 -7.69 -16.96
CA GLY A 556 6.53 -8.67 -16.94
C GLY A 556 7.68 -8.31 -17.88
N ASN A 557 7.34 -7.88 -19.08
CA ASN A 557 8.34 -7.41 -20.05
C ASN A 557 9.05 -6.13 -19.56
N TYR A 558 8.32 -5.19 -18.96
CA TYR A 558 8.88 -4.00 -18.33
C TYR A 558 9.86 -4.37 -17.20
N ALA A 559 9.44 -5.22 -16.27
CA ALA A 559 10.29 -5.69 -15.18
C ALA A 559 11.59 -6.32 -15.70
N LYS A 560 11.48 -7.17 -16.73
CA LYS A 560 12.64 -7.79 -17.37
C LYS A 560 13.55 -6.76 -18.04
N SER A 561 12.99 -5.75 -18.73
CA SER A 561 13.76 -4.73 -19.45
C SER A 561 14.62 -3.87 -18.51
N LEU A 562 14.14 -3.62 -17.30
CA LEU A 562 14.85 -2.89 -16.26
C LEU A 562 15.72 -3.78 -15.36
N GLY A 563 15.66 -5.11 -15.51
CA GLY A 563 16.37 -6.05 -14.64
C GLY A 563 15.81 -6.06 -13.21
N LEU A 564 14.50 -5.87 -13.04
CA LEU A 564 13.84 -6.03 -11.75
C LEU A 564 13.94 -7.49 -11.29
N ALA A 565 13.80 -7.73 -9.98
CA ALA A 565 13.88 -9.06 -9.39
C ALA A 565 12.78 -10.01 -9.89
N GLY A 566 11.61 -9.49 -10.23
CA GLY A 566 10.46 -10.28 -10.68
C GLY A 566 9.13 -9.60 -10.52
N LEU A 567 8.09 -10.41 -10.39
CA LEU A 567 6.71 -9.98 -10.19
C LEU A 567 6.10 -10.62 -8.94
N PHE A 568 5.14 -9.93 -8.34
CA PHE A 568 4.26 -10.52 -7.31
C PHE A 568 2.82 -10.08 -7.51
N SER A 569 1.90 -10.74 -6.82
CA SER A 569 0.47 -10.43 -6.95
C SER A 569 -0.25 -10.31 -5.61
N TRP A 570 -1.26 -9.46 -5.56
CA TRP A 570 -2.32 -9.41 -4.58
C TRP A 570 -3.63 -9.79 -5.27
N GLU A 571 -4.34 -10.84 -4.91
CA GLU A 571 -4.07 -12.00 -4.08
C GLU A 571 -4.46 -13.30 -4.83
N ILE A 572 -3.78 -14.38 -4.58
CA ILE A 572 -3.85 -15.60 -5.42
C ILE A 572 -5.25 -16.22 -5.50
N ASP A 573 -6.06 -16.11 -4.45
CA ASP A 573 -7.40 -16.69 -4.40
C ASP A 573 -8.44 -15.92 -5.24
N ALA A 574 -8.08 -14.76 -5.78
CA ALA A 574 -8.91 -13.96 -6.66
C ALA A 574 -8.62 -14.21 -8.17
N ASP A 575 -7.50 -14.87 -8.51
CA ASP A 575 -7.16 -15.26 -9.88
C ASP A 575 -7.90 -16.53 -10.33
N ASN A 576 -7.93 -16.73 -11.63
CA ASN A 576 -8.35 -17.99 -12.29
C ASN A 576 -7.20 -18.66 -13.06
N GLY A 577 -5.98 -18.25 -12.85
CA GLY A 577 -4.77 -18.67 -13.53
C GLY A 577 -4.29 -17.74 -14.66
N ASP A 578 -5.13 -16.85 -15.17
CA ASP A 578 -4.77 -15.95 -16.28
C ASP A 578 -3.64 -14.98 -15.90
N ILE A 579 -3.71 -14.37 -14.70
CA ILE A 579 -2.74 -13.38 -14.24
C ILE A 579 -1.40 -14.03 -13.95
N LEU A 580 -1.38 -15.14 -13.21
CA LEU A 580 -0.12 -15.83 -12.91
C LEU A 580 0.54 -16.39 -14.18
N ASN A 581 -0.24 -16.92 -15.13
CA ASN A 581 0.27 -17.32 -16.42
C ASN A 581 0.93 -16.13 -17.16
N ALA A 582 0.29 -14.97 -17.17
CA ALA A 582 0.83 -13.77 -17.81
C ALA A 582 2.10 -13.24 -17.13
N MET A 583 2.21 -13.36 -15.80
CA MET A 583 3.44 -13.02 -15.07
C MET A 583 4.62 -13.85 -15.59
N HIS A 584 4.45 -15.17 -15.75
CA HIS A 584 5.47 -16.05 -16.32
C HIS A 584 5.79 -15.72 -17.77
N GLU A 585 4.77 -15.55 -18.60
CA GLU A 585 4.93 -15.28 -20.02
C GLU A 585 5.64 -13.94 -20.27
N GLY A 586 5.34 -12.92 -19.47
CA GLY A 586 6.01 -11.62 -19.50
C GLY A 586 7.49 -11.70 -19.08
N MET A 587 7.79 -12.42 -18.01
CA MET A 587 9.17 -12.61 -17.53
C MET A 587 10.00 -13.53 -18.44
N ALA A 588 9.38 -14.47 -19.17
CA ALA A 588 10.09 -15.32 -20.14
C ALA A 588 10.60 -14.54 -21.38
N GLY A 589 10.00 -13.40 -21.68
CA GLY A 589 10.49 -12.41 -22.64
C GLY A 589 9.91 -12.52 -24.05
N GLY A 590 8.90 -11.68 -24.30
CA GLY A 590 8.76 -11.00 -25.60
C GLY A 590 9.40 -9.62 -25.45
N VAL A 591 10.05 -9.10 -26.49
CA VAL A 591 10.53 -7.71 -26.48
C VAL A 591 9.30 -6.80 -26.51
N VAL A 592 8.91 -6.22 -25.39
CA VAL A 592 8.06 -5.03 -25.40
C VAL A 592 9.00 -3.84 -25.53
N VAL A 593 8.88 -3.16 -26.66
CA VAL A 593 9.34 -1.79 -26.77
C VAL A 593 8.35 -0.96 -25.97
N PRO A 594 8.75 -0.22 -24.91
CA PRO A 594 7.85 0.70 -24.24
C PRO A 594 7.17 1.61 -25.26
N PRO A 595 5.90 1.99 -25.07
CA PRO A 595 5.28 2.94 -25.98
C PRO A 595 6.10 4.23 -25.98
N ASN A 596 6.36 4.73 -27.20
CA ASN A 596 7.15 5.93 -27.37
C ASN A 596 6.47 7.12 -26.67
N ARG A 597 7.20 7.82 -25.83
CA ARG A 597 6.74 9.08 -25.23
C ARG A 597 6.96 10.19 -26.24
N LYS A 598 5.99 11.09 -26.36
CA LYS A 598 6.15 12.27 -27.22
C LYS A 598 7.23 13.17 -26.65
N PRO A 599 8.03 13.80 -27.52
CA PRO A 599 8.99 14.80 -27.08
C PRO A 599 8.29 16.04 -26.51
N THR A 600 9.00 16.83 -25.74
CA THR A 600 8.57 18.18 -25.32
C THR A 600 9.23 19.20 -26.23
N ALA A 601 8.43 19.95 -26.95
CA ALA A 601 8.91 21.05 -27.76
C ALA A 601 9.10 22.30 -26.89
N ALA A 602 10.19 23.05 -27.11
CA ALA A 602 10.47 24.33 -26.46
C ALA A 602 10.98 25.32 -27.52
N ALA A 603 10.10 26.22 -27.97
CA ALA A 603 10.40 27.22 -29.00
C ALA A 603 11.15 28.46 -28.47
N GLY A 604 11.41 28.49 -27.17
CA GLY A 604 12.03 29.66 -26.51
C GLY A 604 11.02 30.72 -26.08
N ALA A 605 11.48 31.69 -25.33
CA ALA A 605 10.63 32.80 -24.87
C ALA A 605 10.29 33.77 -26.00
N ASP A 606 9.11 34.42 -25.89
CA ASP A 606 8.73 35.50 -26.78
C ASP A 606 9.79 36.62 -26.84
N GLN A 607 10.00 37.21 -28.01
CA GLN A 607 11.03 38.21 -28.27
C GLN A 607 10.43 39.53 -28.71
N ALA A 608 11.09 40.65 -28.40
CA ALA A 608 10.76 41.93 -28.94
C ALA A 608 12.03 42.55 -29.58
N VAL A 609 11.93 43.00 -30.84
CA VAL A 609 13.02 43.58 -31.56
C VAL A 609 12.58 44.90 -32.23
N THR A 610 13.51 45.83 -32.45
CA THR A 610 13.25 47.01 -33.21
C THR A 610 13.79 46.79 -34.63
N GLY A 611 12.95 46.93 -35.65
CA GLY A 611 13.36 46.75 -37.04
C GLY A 611 14.20 47.88 -37.57
N PRO A 612 15.13 47.64 -38.53
CA PRO A 612 15.49 46.34 -39.06
C PRO A 612 16.43 45.56 -38.12
N ALA A 613 16.21 44.28 -37.97
CA ALA A 613 17.01 43.43 -37.10
C ALA A 613 17.08 41.97 -37.61
N SER A 614 18.08 41.23 -37.13
CA SER A 614 18.20 39.77 -37.33
C SER A 614 17.73 39.09 -36.07
N VAL A 615 16.84 38.13 -36.20
CA VAL A 615 16.21 37.35 -35.09
C VAL A 615 16.66 35.91 -35.16
N VAL A 616 16.93 35.32 -34.00
CA VAL A 616 17.24 33.88 -33.85
C VAL A 616 16.15 33.24 -32.99
N LEU A 617 15.56 32.19 -33.51
CA LEU A 617 14.67 31.29 -32.77
C LEU A 617 15.49 30.09 -32.28
N ASP A 618 15.34 29.73 -31.01
CA ASP A 618 16.14 28.66 -30.35
C ASP A 618 15.25 27.58 -29.75
N GLY A 619 15.19 26.44 -30.41
CA GLY A 619 14.47 25.26 -30.01
C GLY A 619 15.36 24.20 -29.33
N SER A 620 16.62 24.53 -29.00
CA SER A 620 17.60 23.54 -28.47
C SER A 620 17.27 23.01 -27.09
N ASN A 621 16.35 23.63 -26.36
CA ASN A 621 15.85 23.16 -25.06
C ASN A 621 14.73 22.11 -25.19
N SER A 622 14.35 21.73 -26.41
CA SER A 622 13.42 20.63 -26.62
C SER A 622 14.04 19.31 -26.15
N THR A 623 13.26 18.49 -25.47
CA THR A 623 13.73 17.23 -24.84
C THR A 623 12.83 16.07 -25.21
N ASP A 624 13.38 14.88 -25.11
CA ASP A 624 12.64 13.62 -25.13
C ASP A 624 13.03 12.76 -23.92
N SER A 625 12.04 12.32 -23.17
CA SER A 625 12.25 11.62 -21.88
C SER A 625 12.68 10.16 -22.03
N ASP A 626 12.46 9.56 -23.21
CA ASP A 626 12.79 8.14 -23.47
C ASP A 626 13.53 7.94 -24.80
N GLY A 627 14.08 9.03 -25.38
CA GLY A 627 14.82 9.01 -26.63
C GLY A 627 15.60 10.29 -26.88
N THR A 628 15.69 10.66 -28.12
CA THR A 628 16.39 11.86 -28.59
C THR A 628 15.57 12.60 -29.65
N ILE A 629 15.70 13.93 -29.70
CA ILE A 629 15.10 14.71 -30.77
C ILE A 629 15.82 14.40 -32.10
N ALA A 630 15.12 13.76 -33.02
CA ALA A 630 15.64 13.38 -34.33
C ALA A 630 15.57 14.50 -35.36
N SER A 631 14.58 15.40 -35.26
CA SER A 631 14.44 16.52 -36.21
C SER A 631 13.67 17.69 -35.61
N TYR A 632 13.95 18.86 -36.19
CA TYR A 632 13.31 20.13 -35.90
C TYR A 632 12.66 20.67 -37.19
N ALA A 633 11.52 21.32 -37.08
CA ALA A 633 10.85 21.99 -38.17
C ALA A 633 10.22 23.29 -37.69
N TRP A 634 10.71 24.42 -38.19
CA TRP A 634 10.18 25.74 -37.93
C TRP A 634 9.30 26.20 -39.09
N GLU A 635 8.12 26.71 -38.77
CA GLU A 635 7.22 27.35 -39.75
C GLU A 635 6.68 28.68 -39.21
N GLN A 636 6.53 29.66 -40.07
CA GLN A 636 5.83 30.87 -39.71
C GLN A 636 4.32 30.64 -39.85
N VAL A 637 3.56 30.89 -38.75
CA VAL A 637 2.11 30.66 -38.73
C VAL A 637 1.30 31.96 -38.86
N SER A 638 1.88 33.11 -38.53
CA SER A 638 1.23 34.41 -38.72
C SER A 638 2.23 35.57 -38.84
N GLY A 639 1.74 36.74 -39.30
CA GLY A 639 2.49 37.99 -39.54
C GLY A 639 3.03 38.11 -40.97
N THR A 640 3.73 39.23 -41.25
CA THR A 640 4.38 39.44 -42.53
C THR A 640 5.40 38.35 -42.82
N ALA A 641 5.32 37.72 -44.00
CA ALA A 641 6.14 36.58 -44.36
C ALA A 641 7.64 36.91 -44.38
N VAL A 642 8.44 36.11 -43.65
CA VAL A 642 9.89 36.22 -43.61
C VAL A 642 10.55 34.95 -44.13
N ALA A 643 11.79 35.07 -44.60
CA ALA A 643 12.55 33.87 -45.07
C ALA A 643 13.34 33.28 -43.89
N LEU A 644 12.91 32.07 -43.43
CA LEU A 644 13.63 31.34 -42.40
C LEU A 644 14.89 30.67 -42.98
N SER A 645 16.02 30.92 -42.35
CA SER A 645 17.26 30.19 -42.54
C SER A 645 17.43 29.19 -41.39
N GLY A 646 17.81 27.94 -41.70
CA GLY A 646 17.95 26.92 -40.67
C GLY A 646 16.60 26.35 -40.19
N ALA A 647 15.53 26.42 -40.96
CA ALA A 647 14.19 25.98 -40.57
C ALA A 647 14.10 24.49 -40.15
N ASN A 648 15.08 23.65 -40.50
CA ASN A 648 15.13 22.23 -40.13
C ASN A 648 16.21 21.89 -39.09
N THR A 649 16.69 22.90 -38.34
CA THR A 649 17.71 22.72 -37.30
C THR A 649 17.17 23.24 -35.97
N ALA A 650 17.83 22.91 -34.86
CA ALA A 650 17.43 23.34 -33.51
C ALA A 650 17.29 24.91 -33.43
N THR A 651 18.06 25.63 -34.22
CA THR A 651 17.99 27.08 -34.28
C THR A 651 17.62 27.56 -35.70
N ALA A 652 16.67 28.47 -35.80
CA ALA A 652 16.34 29.17 -37.07
C ALA A 652 16.59 30.64 -36.93
N SER A 653 16.81 31.34 -38.07
CA SER A 653 17.00 32.79 -38.09
C SER A 653 16.32 33.44 -39.28
N PHE A 654 15.95 34.69 -39.12
CA PHE A 654 15.39 35.54 -40.19
C PHE A 654 15.68 37.02 -39.95
N ASP A 655 15.59 37.80 -41.00
CA ASP A 655 15.75 39.24 -40.89
C ASP A 655 14.36 39.90 -40.98
N VAL A 656 14.10 40.85 -40.11
CA VAL A 656 12.94 41.72 -40.18
C VAL A 656 13.32 43.10 -40.79
N ALA A 657 12.46 43.61 -41.66
CA ALA A 657 12.59 44.94 -42.23
C ALA A 657 12.10 46.03 -41.27
N GLU A 658 12.30 47.29 -41.64
CA GLU A 658 11.69 48.43 -40.95
C GLU A 658 10.17 48.32 -41.03
N VAL A 659 9.46 48.47 -39.91
CA VAL A 659 8.00 48.51 -39.83
C VAL A 659 7.53 49.92 -39.48
N THR A 660 6.33 50.33 -39.93
CA THR A 660 5.74 51.60 -39.58
C THR A 660 4.80 51.58 -38.40
N ALA A 661 4.44 50.40 -37.94
CA ALA A 661 3.65 50.13 -36.75
C ALA A 661 4.14 48.81 -36.13
N GLU A 662 3.88 48.59 -34.84
CA GLU A 662 4.20 47.32 -34.18
C GLU A 662 3.49 46.17 -34.89
N GLU A 663 4.22 45.08 -35.12
CA GLU A 663 3.74 43.88 -35.78
C GLU A 663 4.19 42.64 -35.00
N GLN A 664 3.32 41.63 -34.92
CA GLN A 664 3.66 40.31 -34.32
C GLN A 664 3.83 39.26 -35.40
N LEU A 665 4.95 38.54 -35.33
CA LEU A 665 5.27 37.39 -36.15
C LEU A 665 5.23 36.15 -35.23
N THR A 666 4.41 35.15 -35.56
CA THR A 666 4.31 33.92 -34.76
C THR A 666 4.96 32.77 -35.51
N PHE A 667 5.79 32.04 -34.84
CA PHE A 667 6.47 30.85 -35.36
C PHE A 667 6.11 29.63 -34.54
N LYS A 668 6.02 28.48 -35.21
CA LYS A 668 5.77 27.19 -34.62
C LYS A 668 7.01 26.31 -34.81
N LEU A 669 7.51 25.80 -33.73
CA LEU A 669 8.48 24.70 -33.71
C LEU A 669 7.73 23.38 -33.63
N THR A 670 8.03 22.46 -34.55
CA THR A 670 7.65 21.05 -34.41
C THR A 670 8.91 20.25 -34.27
N VAL A 671 8.99 19.43 -33.21
CA VAL A 671 10.08 18.46 -33.01
C VAL A 671 9.56 17.04 -33.20
N THR A 672 10.42 16.16 -33.72
CA THR A 672 10.13 14.76 -33.93
C THR A 672 11.22 13.96 -33.21
N ASP A 673 10.83 12.96 -32.40
CA ASP A 673 11.77 12.08 -31.73
C ASP A 673 12.36 11.00 -32.66
N ASP A 674 13.25 10.20 -32.13
CA ASP A 674 13.91 9.10 -32.86
C ASP A 674 12.98 7.91 -33.18
N LYS A 675 11.76 7.90 -32.63
CA LYS A 675 10.73 6.88 -32.86
C LYS A 675 9.52 7.40 -33.66
N GLY A 676 9.55 8.69 -34.05
CA GLY A 676 8.59 9.30 -34.99
C GLY A 676 7.40 10.04 -34.37
N ALA A 677 7.30 10.17 -33.05
CA ALA A 677 6.27 11.01 -32.43
C ALA A 677 6.65 12.49 -32.47
N THR A 678 5.65 13.38 -32.45
CA THR A 678 5.86 14.82 -32.61
C THR A 678 5.21 15.62 -31.50
N ALA A 679 5.83 16.76 -31.17
CA ALA A 679 5.27 17.83 -30.35
C ALA A 679 5.56 19.20 -30.98
N SER A 680 4.79 20.21 -30.59
CA SER A 680 4.96 21.55 -31.12
C SER A 680 4.81 22.61 -30.04
N ASP A 681 5.52 23.73 -30.21
CA ASP A 681 5.47 24.91 -29.37
C ASP A 681 5.48 26.18 -30.23
N LEU A 682 5.00 27.30 -29.70
CA LEU A 682 4.87 28.58 -30.38
C LEU A 682 5.75 29.63 -29.71
N VAL A 683 6.33 30.51 -30.53
CA VAL A 683 7.04 31.70 -30.07
C VAL A 683 6.59 32.92 -30.87
N VAL A 684 6.41 34.04 -30.18
CA VAL A 684 6.01 35.32 -30.79
C VAL A 684 7.20 36.28 -30.83
N VAL A 685 7.42 36.89 -31.97
CA VAL A 685 8.40 37.97 -32.15
C VAL A 685 7.66 39.26 -32.44
N THR A 686 7.72 40.20 -31.52
CA THR A 686 7.15 41.56 -31.69
C THR A 686 8.17 42.47 -32.34
N VAL A 687 7.88 42.97 -33.51
CA VAL A 687 8.73 43.91 -34.25
C VAL A 687 8.19 45.33 -34.07
N LYS A 688 9.01 46.22 -33.47
CA LYS A 688 8.68 47.62 -33.23
C LYS A 688 9.31 48.51 -34.23
N PRO A 689 8.64 49.62 -34.63
CA PRO A 689 9.22 50.63 -35.55
C PRO A 689 10.41 51.35 -34.91
N THR A 690 11.37 51.79 -35.74
CA THR A 690 12.51 52.57 -35.28
C THR A 690 12.03 53.96 -34.82
N GLY A 691 12.24 54.26 -33.53
CA GLY A 691 11.81 55.54 -32.93
C GLY A 691 10.65 55.42 -31.92
N THR A 692 10.13 54.25 -31.70
CA THR A 692 9.28 54.04 -30.49
C THR A 692 10.19 53.89 -29.27
N VAL A 693 10.08 54.76 -28.32
CA VAL A 693 10.59 54.56 -26.99
C VAL A 693 9.67 53.48 -26.33
N ASP A 694 10.23 52.50 -25.71
CA ASP A 694 9.43 51.52 -24.95
C ASP A 694 8.73 52.28 -23.82
N ASN A 695 7.43 52.18 -23.76
CA ASN A 695 6.67 52.77 -22.68
C ASN A 695 6.92 51.98 -21.38
N THR A 696 7.32 52.67 -20.34
CA THR A 696 7.50 52.11 -19.00
C THR A 696 6.24 52.43 -18.19
N ALA A 697 5.58 51.40 -17.65
CA ALA A 697 4.40 51.61 -16.84
C ALA A 697 4.64 52.59 -15.67
N PRO A 698 3.72 53.50 -15.40
CA PRO A 698 3.86 54.45 -14.31
C PRO A 698 4.02 53.75 -12.95
N VAL A 699 4.64 54.42 -12.00
CA VAL A 699 4.75 53.99 -10.63
C VAL A 699 3.65 54.62 -9.79
N ALA A 700 2.61 53.87 -9.50
CA ALA A 700 1.52 54.37 -8.65
C ALA A 700 1.99 54.48 -7.20
N LYS A 701 1.70 55.62 -6.57
CA LYS A 701 1.95 55.86 -5.16
C LYS A 701 0.72 56.53 -4.56
N VAL A 702 0.27 56.08 -3.40
CA VAL A 702 -0.85 56.67 -2.68
C VAL A 702 -0.49 56.82 -1.20
N SER A 703 -0.88 57.93 -0.62
CA SER A 703 -0.72 58.22 0.80
C SER A 703 -2.07 58.59 1.43
N ALA A 704 -2.28 58.15 2.65
CA ALA A 704 -3.48 58.42 3.44
C ALA A 704 -3.13 58.50 4.92
N PRO A 705 -3.87 59.18 5.77
CA PRO A 705 -3.74 59.06 7.21
C PRO A 705 -4.15 57.67 7.63
N ALA A 706 -3.39 57.04 8.54
CA ALA A 706 -3.69 55.70 9.02
C ALA A 706 -5.03 55.61 9.76
N THR A 707 -5.42 56.67 10.45
CA THR A 707 -6.66 56.71 11.25
C THR A 707 -7.36 58.07 11.06
N ALA A 708 -8.68 58.09 11.22
CA ALA A 708 -9.55 59.29 11.27
C ALA A 708 -10.65 59.13 12.30
N LYS A 709 -11.23 60.21 12.75
CA LYS A 709 -12.44 60.22 13.62
C LYS A 709 -13.64 60.72 12.84
N ALA A 710 -14.83 60.40 13.25
CA ALA A 710 -16.05 60.96 12.69
C ALA A 710 -15.99 62.47 12.64
N GLY A 711 -16.28 63.04 11.45
CA GLY A 711 -16.24 64.46 11.16
C GLY A 711 -14.89 64.99 10.61
N ASP A 712 -13.82 64.20 10.64
CA ASP A 712 -12.55 64.59 10.05
C ASP A 712 -12.66 64.64 8.53
N VAL A 713 -12.03 65.63 7.92
CA VAL A 713 -11.84 65.67 6.47
C VAL A 713 -10.57 64.93 6.10
N VAL A 714 -10.74 63.82 5.42
CA VAL A 714 -9.65 62.91 5.03
C VAL A 714 -9.32 63.12 3.56
N VAL A 715 -8.03 63.23 3.26
CA VAL A 715 -7.50 63.32 1.88
C VAL A 715 -6.65 62.08 1.61
N ILE A 716 -6.98 61.34 0.57
CA ILE A 716 -6.15 60.29 -0.02
C ILE A 716 -5.43 60.87 -1.23
N ASP A 717 -4.12 60.82 -1.28
CA ASP A 717 -3.30 61.57 -2.24
C ASP A 717 -2.38 60.64 -3.02
N ALA A 718 -2.61 60.57 -4.32
CA ALA A 718 -1.79 59.83 -5.28
C ALA A 718 -0.87 60.73 -6.13
N SER A 719 -0.76 62.03 -5.83
CA SER A 719 0.05 62.98 -6.63
C SER A 719 1.56 62.72 -6.62
N ALA A 720 2.02 61.80 -5.78
CA ALA A 720 3.40 61.33 -5.76
C ALA A 720 3.68 60.19 -6.77
N SER A 721 2.68 59.75 -7.54
CA SER A 721 2.85 58.84 -8.67
C SER A 721 3.73 59.49 -9.76
N SER A 722 4.53 58.70 -10.42
CA SER A 722 5.47 59.17 -11.41
C SER A 722 5.59 58.21 -12.58
N ASP A 723 5.91 58.75 -13.71
CA ASP A 723 6.28 58.01 -14.89
C ASP A 723 7.71 58.37 -15.28
N VAL A 724 8.49 57.34 -15.69
CA VAL A 724 9.89 57.52 -16.06
C VAL A 724 10.06 58.16 -17.43
N ASP A 725 9.06 57.95 -18.30
CA ASP A 725 9.00 58.51 -19.66
C ASP A 725 8.40 59.91 -19.69
N ASN A 726 7.95 60.41 -18.54
CA ASN A 726 7.27 61.73 -18.32
C ASN A 726 5.92 61.82 -19.04
N ASP A 727 5.24 60.75 -19.24
CA ASP A 727 3.92 60.72 -19.82
C ASP A 727 2.86 61.34 -18.89
N THR A 728 1.77 61.80 -19.46
CA THR A 728 0.68 62.42 -18.70
C THR A 728 -0.14 61.37 -17.99
N LEU A 729 -0.07 61.43 -16.64
CA LEU A 729 -0.77 60.44 -15.82
C LEU A 729 -2.26 60.76 -15.64
N THR A 730 -3.06 59.71 -15.76
CA THR A 730 -4.49 59.71 -15.43
C THR A 730 -4.74 58.85 -14.21
N PHE A 731 -5.76 59.18 -13.41
CA PHE A 731 -6.04 58.53 -12.13
C PHE A 731 -7.49 58.04 -12.11
N ASP A 732 -7.67 56.75 -11.95
CA ASP A 732 -8.97 56.11 -11.76
C ASP A 732 -9.08 55.48 -10.35
N TRP A 733 -10.14 55.84 -9.63
CA TRP A 733 -10.25 55.49 -8.23
C TRP A 733 -11.35 54.48 -7.99
N THR A 734 -10.99 53.40 -7.33
CA THR A 734 -11.96 52.50 -6.69
C THR A 734 -12.17 52.91 -5.24
N LEU A 735 -13.36 53.33 -4.92
CA LEU A 735 -13.74 53.81 -3.60
C LEU A 735 -14.52 52.76 -2.78
N PRO A 736 -14.47 52.85 -1.44
CA PRO A 736 -15.33 52.02 -0.59
C PRO A 736 -16.78 52.16 -0.95
N GLN A 737 -17.52 51.06 -1.00
CA GLN A 737 -18.95 51.08 -1.37
C GLN A 737 -19.80 52.00 -0.48
N GLY A 738 -20.54 52.94 -1.09
CA GLY A 738 -21.42 53.88 -0.38
C GLY A 738 -20.70 55.07 0.25
N LEU A 739 -19.40 55.24 0.06
CA LEU A 739 -18.67 56.41 0.53
C LEU A 739 -18.98 57.64 -0.33
N ASN A 740 -19.44 58.72 0.31
CA ASN A 740 -19.61 60.02 -0.35
C ASN A 740 -18.26 60.75 -0.34
N ALA A 741 -17.55 60.69 -1.45
CA ALA A 741 -16.24 61.31 -1.61
C ALA A 741 -16.16 62.14 -2.90
N THR A 742 -15.30 63.19 -2.89
CA THR A 742 -15.00 64.00 -4.05
C THR A 742 -13.66 63.52 -4.64
N VAL A 743 -13.69 63.10 -5.89
CA VAL A 743 -12.48 62.73 -6.65
C VAL A 743 -12.07 63.93 -7.49
N ASN A 744 -10.82 64.35 -7.36
CA ASN A 744 -10.24 65.42 -8.17
C ASN A 744 -8.83 65.01 -8.66
N GLY A 745 -8.77 64.35 -9.81
CA GLY A 745 -7.54 63.78 -10.37
C GLY A 745 -6.83 62.84 -9.40
N ALA A 746 -5.62 63.21 -9.01
CA ALA A 746 -4.81 62.41 -8.11
C ALA A 746 -5.28 62.34 -6.64
N LYS A 747 -6.37 63.02 -6.29
CA LYS A 747 -6.81 63.13 -4.90
C LYS A 747 -8.27 62.74 -4.71
N VAL A 748 -8.54 62.07 -3.62
CA VAL A 748 -9.88 61.76 -3.11
C VAL A 748 -10.04 62.43 -1.75
N THR A 749 -11.14 63.17 -1.56
CA THR A 749 -11.43 63.83 -0.31
C THR A 749 -12.81 63.40 0.19
N PHE A 750 -12.93 63.01 1.44
CA PHE A 750 -14.21 62.70 2.07
C PHE A 750 -14.24 63.16 3.53
N THR A 751 -15.43 63.33 4.07
CA THR A 751 -15.64 63.54 5.54
C THR A 751 -15.93 62.18 6.14
N ALA A 752 -15.14 61.76 7.14
CA ALA A 752 -15.34 60.51 7.83
C ALA A 752 -16.71 60.44 8.52
N ALA A 753 -17.51 59.49 8.14
CA ALA A 753 -18.84 59.28 8.75
C ALA A 753 -18.72 58.64 10.12
N GLU A 754 -19.80 58.63 10.87
CA GLU A 754 -19.93 57.91 12.16
C GLU A 754 -20.12 56.43 11.86
N TYR A 755 -19.28 55.58 12.49
CA TYR A 755 -19.39 54.12 12.40
C TYR A 755 -19.58 53.48 13.78
N PRO A 756 -20.36 52.43 13.88
CA PRO A 756 -20.64 51.75 15.17
C PRO A 756 -19.46 50.95 15.70
N GLN A 757 -18.48 50.68 14.85
CA GLN A 757 -17.20 50.01 15.15
C GLN A 757 -16.08 50.66 14.34
N ASP A 758 -14.84 50.39 14.73
CA ASP A 758 -13.70 50.78 13.90
C ASP A 758 -13.88 50.23 12.50
N THR A 759 -13.90 51.08 11.50
CA THR A 759 -14.21 50.69 10.13
C THR A 759 -13.06 51.04 9.21
N SER A 760 -12.57 50.04 8.52
CA SER A 760 -11.49 50.20 7.56
C SER A 760 -12.04 50.56 6.17
N LEU A 761 -11.63 51.66 5.66
CA LEU A 761 -11.97 52.17 4.33
C LEU A 761 -10.75 52.00 3.42
N SER A 762 -10.85 51.16 2.42
CA SER A 762 -9.74 50.88 1.46
C SER A 762 -10.00 51.63 0.15
N PHE A 763 -8.99 52.33 -0.31
CA PHE A 763 -8.98 53.09 -1.55
C PHE A 763 -7.93 52.53 -2.46
N THR A 764 -8.27 52.25 -3.73
CA THR A 764 -7.31 51.81 -4.73
C THR A 764 -7.31 52.84 -5.88
N VAL A 765 -6.12 53.25 -6.29
CA VAL A 765 -5.93 54.11 -7.46
C VAL A 765 -5.25 53.29 -8.56
N SER A 766 -5.78 53.30 -9.73
CA SER A 766 -5.11 52.89 -10.97
C SER A 766 -4.56 54.15 -11.66
N VAL A 767 -3.27 54.18 -11.87
CA VAL A 767 -2.54 55.29 -12.53
C VAL A 767 -2.12 54.79 -13.90
N SER A 768 -2.55 55.49 -14.94
CA SER A 768 -2.24 55.12 -16.32
C SER A 768 -1.62 56.32 -17.09
N ASP A 769 -0.66 55.98 -17.91
CA ASP A 769 0.00 56.89 -18.90
C ASP A 769 -0.73 56.88 -20.24
N GLY A 770 -1.78 56.04 -20.39
CA GLY A 770 -2.53 55.87 -21.64
C GLY A 770 -2.12 54.63 -22.44
N GLN A 771 -1.00 53.97 -22.10
CA GLN A 771 -0.49 52.73 -22.72
C GLN A 771 -0.40 51.59 -21.71
N ALA A 772 0.03 51.90 -20.50
CA ALA A 772 0.15 50.95 -19.38
C ALA A 772 -0.48 51.55 -18.11
N ALA A 773 -0.64 50.71 -17.09
CA ALA A 773 -1.15 51.18 -15.82
C ALA A 773 -0.51 50.40 -14.65
N SER A 774 -0.43 51.04 -13.50
CA SER A 774 -0.07 50.45 -12.24
C SER A 774 -1.08 50.84 -11.16
N SER A 775 -1.13 50.13 -10.06
CA SER A 775 -2.10 50.42 -9.00
C SER A 775 -1.40 50.49 -7.62
N ALA A 776 -2.01 51.33 -6.74
CA ALA A 776 -1.61 51.41 -5.36
C ALA A 776 -2.84 51.53 -4.46
N SER A 777 -2.77 51.02 -3.25
CA SER A 777 -3.90 51.04 -2.30
C SER A 777 -3.48 51.66 -0.97
N ALA A 778 -4.43 52.37 -0.33
CA ALA A 778 -4.28 52.88 1.01
C ALA A 778 -5.55 52.59 1.82
N THR A 779 -5.37 52.38 3.10
CA THR A 779 -6.49 52.11 4.03
C THR A 779 -6.50 53.13 5.18
N VAL A 780 -7.67 53.66 5.48
CA VAL A 780 -7.93 54.56 6.60
C VAL A 780 -8.88 53.88 7.58
N VAL A 781 -8.49 53.74 8.82
CA VAL A 781 -9.37 53.23 9.89
C VAL A 781 -10.10 54.38 10.52
N VAL A 782 -11.42 54.48 10.33
CA VAL A 782 -12.28 55.45 11.02
C VAL A 782 -12.66 54.86 12.37
N SER A 783 -12.21 55.54 13.42
CA SER A 783 -12.48 55.08 14.80
C SER A 783 -13.98 55.17 15.14
N LYS A 784 -14.48 54.16 15.82
CA LYS A 784 -15.88 54.14 16.28
C LYS A 784 -16.27 55.39 17.06
N HIS A 785 -17.47 55.90 16.80
CA HIS A 785 -18.05 56.96 17.61
C HIS A 785 -18.46 56.43 18.99
N SER A 786 -17.85 56.98 20.03
CA SER A 786 -18.20 56.66 21.44
C SER A 786 -19.41 57.43 21.89
N THR A 787 -20.63 57.02 21.47
CA THR A 787 -21.83 57.40 22.21
C THR A 787 -22.02 56.40 23.35
N GLY A 788 -21.97 56.88 24.57
CA GLY A 788 -22.22 56.07 25.77
C GLY A 788 -23.62 55.45 25.72
N GLY A 789 -23.70 54.22 25.32
CA GLY A 789 -24.88 53.37 25.35
C GLY A 789 -24.42 51.96 25.18
N GLY A 790 -24.13 51.29 26.31
CA GLY A 790 -23.60 49.95 26.29
C GLY A 790 -24.57 48.96 25.64
N THR A 791 -24.18 48.41 24.53
CA THR A 791 -24.82 47.22 24.01
C THR A 791 -24.12 46.01 24.65
N CYS A 792 -24.92 45.18 25.31
CA CYS A 792 -24.43 43.92 25.86
C CYS A 792 -23.92 43.04 24.74
N THR A 793 -22.64 42.68 24.78
CA THR A 793 -22.05 41.66 23.91
C THR A 793 -22.50 40.29 24.38
N ASN A 794 -22.78 39.35 23.46
CA ASN A 794 -23.31 38.00 23.67
C ASN A 794 -24.78 37.93 24.11
N ALA A 795 -25.68 38.62 23.44
CA ALA A 795 -27.11 38.41 23.64
C ALA A 795 -27.52 36.99 23.23
N TRP A 796 -28.37 36.35 24.01
CA TRP A 796 -28.91 35.04 23.67
C TRP A 796 -29.70 35.09 22.34
N ASP A 797 -29.43 34.11 21.49
CA ASP A 797 -30.13 33.91 20.22
C ASP A 797 -30.78 32.51 20.19
N ALA A 798 -32.05 32.44 19.89
CA ALA A 798 -32.82 31.19 19.84
C ALA A 798 -32.35 30.23 18.75
N THR A 799 -31.63 30.67 17.73
CA THR A 799 -31.13 29.86 16.63
C THR A 799 -29.70 29.38 16.82
N ALA A 800 -28.98 30.02 17.74
CA ALA A 800 -27.58 29.64 18.05
C ALA A 800 -27.50 28.37 18.90
N ILE A 801 -26.44 27.63 18.74
CA ILE A 801 -26.09 26.47 19.57
C ILE A 801 -25.12 26.95 20.66
N TYR A 802 -25.41 26.56 21.91
CA TYR A 802 -24.58 26.82 23.07
C TYR A 802 -24.15 25.51 23.71
N THR A 803 -22.92 25.45 24.20
CA THR A 803 -22.34 24.29 24.86
C THR A 803 -22.02 24.60 26.34
N GLY A 804 -21.76 23.60 27.14
CA GLY A 804 -21.50 23.81 28.56
C GLY A 804 -20.36 24.80 28.82
N GLY A 805 -20.61 25.86 29.56
CA GLY A 805 -19.67 26.93 29.81
C GLY A 805 -19.89 28.20 28.98
N ASP A 806 -20.70 28.17 27.90
CA ASP A 806 -20.98 29.34 27.10
C ASP A 806 -21.88 30.32 27.89
N GLN A 807 -21.52 31.60 27.90
CA GLN A 807 -22.25 32.63 28.62
C GLN A 807 -22.94 33.61 27.67
N VAL A 808 -24.22 33.89 27.95
CA VAL A 808 -25.04 34.82 27.17
C VAL A 808 -25.74 35.81 28.08
N THR A 809 -26.11 36.98 27.55
CA THR A 809 -26.98 37.94 28.25
C THR A 809 -28.39 37.80 27.73
N HIS A 810 -29.35 37.65 28.66
CA HIS A 810 -30.77 37.60 28.34
C HIS A 810 -31.62 38.14 29.50
N ALA A 811 -32.63 38.97 29.19
CA ALA A 811 -33.54 39.56 30.17
C ALA A 811 -32.83 40.28 31.35
N GLY A 812 -31.73 41.00 31.05
CA GLY A 812 -30.97 41.78 32.04
C GLY A 812 -30.04 40.96 32.95
N LYS A 813 -29.82 39.69 32.65
CA LYS A 813 -28.97 38.77 33.39
C LYS A 813 -28.01 38.07 32.50
N THR A 814 -26.88 37.57 33.08
CA THR A 814 -25.94 36.68 32.45
C THR A 814 -26.27 35.24 32.79
N TRP A 815 -26.32 34.38 31.80
CA TRP A 815 -26.66 32.95 31.89
C TRP A 815 -25.53 32.12 31.32
N GLU A 816 -25.24 31.00 31.94
CA GLU A 816 -24.23 30.01 31.49
C GLU A 816 -24.95 28.73 31.12
N ALA A 817 -24.64 28.18 29.93
CA ALA A 817 -25.14 26.89 29.50
C ALA A 817 -24.45 25.77 30.32
N LYS A 818 -25.23 24.87 30.91
CA LYS A 818 -24.71 23.74 31.68
C LYS A 818 -24.24 22.59 30.79
N TRP A 819 -24.87 22.46 29.63
CA TRP A 819 -24.57 21.52 28.58
C TRP A 819 -25.12 22.01 27.23
N TRP A 820 -25.03 21.24 26.20
CA TRP A 820 -25.49 21.59 24.85
C TRP A 820 -26.97 22.01 24.83
N THR A 821 -27.30 23.16 24.25
CA THR A 821 -28.67 23.67 24.11
C THR A 821 -28.84 24.55 22.87
N GLN A 822 -30.03 24.50 22.27
CA GLN A 822 -30.46 25.39 21.18
C GLN A 822 -31.96 25.71 21.37
N GLY A 823 -32.34 26.95 21.16
CA GLY A 823 -33.73 27.40 21.20
C GLY A 823 -34.38 27.45 22.60
N GLN A 824 -33.67 27.11 23.66
CA GLN A 824 -34.19 27.13 25.02
C GLN A 824 -33.92 28.48 25.69
N ASP A 825 -34.98 29.25 25.97
CA ASP A 825 -34.91 30.57 26.57
C ASP A 825 -34.31 30.52 27.99
N PRO A 826 -33.15 31.18 28.24
CA PRO A 826 -32.47 31.17 29.53
C PRO A 826 -33.36 31.61 30.70
N SER A 827 -34.22 32.63 30.50
CA SER A 827 -35.08 33.18 31.55
C SER A 827 -36.20 32.23 32.03
N LYS A 828 -36.42 31.13 31.29
CA LYS A 828 -37.39 30.07 31.60
C LYS A 828 -36.74 28.79 32.12
N SER A 829 -35.43 28.80 32.31
CA SER A 829 -34.69 27.68 32.79
C SER A 829 -34.80 27.55 34.32
N GLY A 830 -35.43 26.48 34.79
CA GLY A 830 -35.50 26.16 36.23
C GLY A 830 -34.18 25.55 36.77
N GLU A 831 -34.19 25.19 38.05
CA GLU A 831 -33.00 24.66 38.75
C GLU A 831 -32.33 23.46 38.03
N TRP A 832 -33.11 22.63 37.34
CA TRP A 832 -32.67 21.48 36.57
C TRP A 832 -32.64 21.73 35.06
N GLY A 833 -32.83 22.99 34.61
CA GLY A 833 -32.81 23.38 33.21
C GLY A 833 -31.39 23.55 32.67
N VAL A 834 -31.30 23.75 31.35
CA VAL A 834 -30.01 23.81 30.60
C VAL A 834 -29.20 25.07 30.87
N TRP A 835 -29.82 26.13 31.45
CA TRP A 835 -29.16 27.40 31.78
C TRP A 835 -29.05 27.59 33.29
N LYS A 836 -27.93 28.14 33.75
CA LYS A 836 -27.66 28.57 35.10
C LYS A 836 -27.51 30.09 35.11
N GLU A 837 -28.23 30.78 36.02
CA GLU A 837 -28.03 32.21 36.21
C GLU A 837 -26.66 32.46 36.89
N VAL A 838 -25.87 33.35 36.28
CA VAL A 838 -24.54 33.71 36.78
C VAL A 838 -24.55 35.03 37.53
N GLY A 839 -25.47 35.94 37.18
CA GLY A 839 -25.60 37.25 37.82
C GLY A 839 -26.23 38.31 36.91
N PRO A 840 -26.27 39.55 37.35
CA PRO A 840 -26.78 40.65 36.52
C PRO A 840 -25.89 40.82 35.27
N ALA A 841 -26.49 41.22 34.16
CA ALA A 841 -25.74 41.51 32.94
C ALA A 841 -24.86 42.74 33.15
N ASN A 842 -23.56 42.57 33.19
CA ASN A 842 -22.62 43.70 33.15
C ASN A 842 -22.45 44.14 31.69
N CYS A 843 -23.27 45.12 31.32
CA CYS A 843 -23.17 45.78 30.01
C CYS A 843 -22.36 47.06 30.23
N ASN A 844 -21.08 47.07 29.90
CA ASN A 844 -20.21 48.24 29.81
C ASN A 844 -20.27 48.83 28.41
#